data_b895fcc4799374dfeae50a9b58b6f1f9
#
_entry.id   b895fcc4799374dfeae50a9b58b6f1f9
#
_cell.length_a   1.000
_cell.length_b   1.000
_cell.length_c   1.000
_cell.angle_alpha   90.00
_cell.angle_beta   90.00
_cell.angle_gamma   90.00
#
_symmetry.space_group_name_H-M   'P 1'
#
loop_
_entity.id
_entity.type
_entity.pdbx_description
1 polymer ?
#
loop_
_entity_poly.entity_id
_entity_poly.type
_entity_poly.pdbx_seq_one_letter_code
_entity_poly.pdbx_strand_id
1 'polypeptide(L)'
;MTTDRQQGANAGINPGYAAFQVAKALTTCEAHPDRAVRERAKERISKWEAVLTSVLDGSIAHGSRAPLRSMPAWVTPEVITGGFATGECLAGGPFQEHEVSLLHRLSMSPEAGDPDRRKLNAHFLTDQGMSELRDRLSSGRYELSVPEEGALMVVAWLLDHGHSEEARNLVDELLPYFDRLRFYPVPSDRQRRSGSSVHLQDAGKTLADVNGIRPNKRILAQNEAVNVWAPLHDRVVGLFLETVEDGCACRKYPDGWEARARALLREHAALLARCSANGKYHRERGHHAQLRGLLERAATQADSLCAWETRRVQSILNSYIAKRGAPGSAQCEDARRRQIESVSGPTFHELASVVAGRLSGCAANDALDDIAHLVQPVTQDEASSRGLPAGTPIPDSIRRKVERCLNAPIGLLVDRGLITSGEALARVLPQVTAGIRAAGIADARLRELVGAIYQAFRRRRSVLLFNLETQVKLGELPWIAALDRFRCESASTQALSRQALEEIASLTMVSFPHVIVPNKLLREFRSLAQSAGLKLPFVDEVAADIFMGRFSGTFVDATRMAAAHLAGSLYARYYDVDYSEMVRESENERFEDTVRPRIAAPAGSGFAEYCAGRAGVALGGWHPAVNGMIIEQQQILTTQNLATLFFGIGLAGSLKHDLAEMAKRCFRWICKRQQAKTGQWHGRLIMVKNTAYAWRQMVFYLGLLSTQDVAGFVQWAERHLAKQPENFRVRFRPVLDGLVQVMNGQPLGSGAVDAAIGRRFLGWSDATHWLLADTSQ
;
A
#
# COMPACT_ATOMS: atom_id res chain seq x y z
N MET A 1 7.16 -47.25 -27.54
CA MET A 1 8.36 -46.67 -26.92
C MET A 1 8.40 -45.19 -27.18
N THR A 2 7.50 -44.42 -26.57
CA THR A 2 7.39 -42.93 -26.70
C THR A 2 6.81 -42.32 -25.45
N THR A 3 7.23 -42.73 -24.25
CA THR A 3 6.70 -42.22 -22.96
C THR A 3 7.76 -41.66 -22.04
N ASP A 4 9.02 -41.54 -22.46
CA ASP A 4 10.11 -41.21 -21.52
C ASP A 4 10.76 -39.82 -21.71
N ARG A 5 10.20 -38.92 -22.55
CA ARG A 5 10.79 -37.59 -22.80
C ARG A 5 10.08 -36.39 -22.11
N GLN A 6 8.98 -36.61 -21.39
CA GLN A 6 8.28 -35.53 -20.70
C GLN A 6 8.60 -35.42 -19.21
N GLN A 7 9.36 -36.33 -18.61
CA GLN A 7 9.70 -36.28 -17.18
C GLN A 7 10.87 -35.33 -16.84
N GLY A 8 11.59 -34.79 -17.80
CA GLY A 8 12.73 -33.89 -17.56
C GLY A 8 12.38 -32.43 -17.28
N ALA A 9 11.13 -31.99 -17.55
CA ALA A 9 10.73 -30.57 -17.39
C ALA A 9 10.11 -30.23 -16.05
N ASN A 10 9.82 -31.21 -15.20
CA ASN A 10 9.16 -31.02 -13.89
C ASN A 10 10.10 -31.03 -12.68
N ALA A 11 11.38 -30.94 -12.87
CA ALA A 11 12.34 -30.84 -11.78
C ALA A 11 12.41 -29.42 -11.24
N GLY A 12 11.42 -28.97 -10.50
CA GLY A 12 11.54 -27.62 -9.99
C GLY A 12 10.50 -27.09 -9.03
N ILE A 13 9.57 -27.91 -8.59
CA ILE A 13 8.68 -27.45 -7.53
C ILE A 13 9.28 -27.83 -6.19
N ASN A 14 9.75 -26.82 -5.48
CA ASN A 14 10.01 -27.02 -4.07
C ASN A 14 8.69 -26.77 -3.30
N PRO A 15 8.03 -27.80 -2.75
CA PRO A 15 6.86 -27.63 -1.91
C PRO A 15 7.15 -26.81 -0.65
N GLY A 16 8.44 -26.54 -0.40
CA GLY A 16 8.93 -25.82 0.76
C GLY A 16 8.31 -24.43 0.94
N TYR A 17 7.95 -23.72 -0.14
CA TYR A 17 7.29 -22.42 0.03
C TYR A 17 5.86 -22.58 0.57
N ALA A 18 5.07 -23.50 0.06
CA ALA A 18 3.73 -23.77 0.58
C ALA A 18 3.82 -24.28 2.03
N ALA A 19 4.73 -25.22 2.32
CA ALA A 19 5.00 -25.71 3.66
C ALA A 19 5.45 -24.56 4.62
N PHE A 20 6.30 -23.66 4.16
CA PHE A 20 6.71 -22.49 4.93
C PHE A 20 5.52 -21.56 5.25
N GLN A 21 4.61 -21.33 4.30
CA GLN A 21 3.41 -20.51 4.54
C GLN A 21 2.45 -21.19 5.52
N VAL A 22 2.30 -22.51 5.47
CA VAL A 22 1.56 -23.28 6.49
C VAL A 22 2.19 -23.08 7.87
N ALA A 23 3.50 -23.30 8.01
CA ALA A 23 4.23 -23.13 9.28
C ALA A 23 4.10 -21.70 9.83
N LYS A 24 4.23 -20.68 8.97
CA LYS A 24 4.05 -19.28 9.35
C LYS A 24 2.62 -18.98 9.81
N ALA A 25 1.62 -19.53 9.15
CA ALA A 25 0.22 -19.35 9.53
C ALA A 25 -0.10 -20.10 10.84
N LEU A 26 0.47 -21.29 11.07
CA LEU A 26 0.39 -22.02 12.34
C LEU A 26 0.96 -21.20 13.49
N THR A 27 2.18 -20.68 13.35
CA THR A 27 2.79 -19.81 14.37
C THR A 27 1.90 -18.60 14.69
N THR A 28 1.29 -18.00 13.67
CA THR A 28 0.36 -16.86 13.88
C THR A 28 -0.89 -17.32 14.61
N CYS A 29 -1.44 -18.50 14.26
CA CYS A 29 -2.63 -19.06 14.89
C CYS A 29 -2.41 -19.35 16.38
N GLU A 30 -1.24 -19.84 16.75
CA GLU A 30 -0.90 -20.21 18.12
C GLU A 30 -0.51 -18.98 18.98
N ALA A 31 0.30 -18.08 18.44
CA ALA A 31 0.95 -17.04 19.25
C ALA A 31 0.24 -15.67 19.21
N HIS A 32 -0.69 -15.41 18.29
CA HIS A 32 -1.26 -14.06 18.17
C HIS A 32 -2.32 -13.80 19.25
N PRO A 33 -2.28 -12.65 19.98
CA PRO A 33 -3.23 -12.34 21.05
C PRO A 33 -4.67 -12.09 20.55
N ASP A 34 -4.83 -11.55 19.35
CA ASP A 34 -6.15 -11.23 18.76
C ASP A 34 -6.81 -12.47 18.16
N ARG A 35 -8.03 -12.79 18.65
CA ARG A 35 -8.83 -13.92 18.19
C ARG A 35 -9.18 -13.85 16.70
N ALA A 36 -9.54 -12.65 16.18
CA ALA A 36 -9.89 -12.47 14.78
C ALA A 36 -8.69 -12.71 13.84
N VAL A 37 -7.47 -12.41 14.30
CA VAL A 37 -6.24 -12.72 13.56
C VAL A 37 -5.97 -14.22 13.57
N ARG A 38 -6.20 -14.91 14.70
CA ARG A 38 -6.07 -16.37 14.78
C ARG A 38 -7.05 -17.11 13.86
N GLU A 39 -8.30 -16.68 13.80
CA GLU A 39 -9.29 -17.28 12.88
C GLU A 39 -8.88 -17.08 11.40
N ARG A 40 -8.45 -15.89 11.01
CA ARG A 40 -7.89 -15.68 9.66
C ARG A 40 -6.63 -16.49 9.38
N ALA A 41 -5.83 -16.79 10.40
CA ALA A 41 -4.67 -17.66 10.27
C ALA A 41 -5.10 -19.12 10.02
N LYS A 42 -6.13 -19.63 10.68
CA LYS A 42 -6.71 -20.97 10.42
C LYS A 42 -7.19 -21.10 8.97
N GLU A 43 -7.91 -20.12 8.45
CA GLU A 43 -8.32 -20.12 7.04
C GLU A 43 -7.12 -20.17 6.09
N ARG A 44 -6.03 -19.45 6.40
CA ARG A 44 -4.80 -19.51 5.61
C ARG A 44 -4.13 -20.87 5.68
N ILE A 45 -4.10 -21.51 6.84
CA ILE A 45 -3.58 -22.87 6.99
C ILE A 45 -4.30 -23.79 6.03
N SER A 46 -5.64 -23.86 6.12
CA SER A 46 -6.44 -24.75 5.26
C SER A 46 -6.20 -24.49 3.75
N LYS A 47 -6.14 -23.21 3.35
CA LYS A 47 -5.86 -22.83 1.95
C LYS A 47 -4.46 -23.28 1.49
N TRP A 48 -3.45 -23.09 2.32
CA TRP A 48 -2.08 -23.48 1.98
C TRP A 48 -1.85 -24.98 2.04
N GLU A 49 -2.53 -25.70 2.94
CA GLU A 49 -2.52 -27.16 2.98
C GLU A 49 -3.13 -27.76 1.70
N ALA A 50 -4.26 -27.19 1.23
CA ALA A 50 -4.85 -27.60 -0.04
C ALA A 50 -3.89 -27.41 -1.22
N VAL A 51 -3.17 -26.28 -1.27
CA VAL A 51 -2.13 -26.05 -2.30
C VAL A 51 -0.99 -27.03 -2.17
N LEU A 52 -0.48 -27.22 -0.95
CA LEU A 52 0.63 -28.16 -0.71
C LEU A 52 0.25 -29.58 -1.15
N THR A 53 -0.94 -30.03 -0.80
CA THR A 53 -1.46 -31.33 -1.23
C THR A 53 -1.55 -31.40 -2.75
N SER A 54 -2.14 -30.39 -3.40
CA SER A 54 -2.30 -30.35 -4.85
C SER A 54 -0.96 -30.26 -5.61
N VAL A 55 0.06 -29.70 -4.99
CA VAL A 55 1.43 -29.71 -5.53
C VAL A 55 2.08 -31.10 -5.38
N LEU A 56 1.87 -31.74 -4.22
CA LEU A 56 2.46 -33.06 -3.94
C LEU A 56 1.82 -34.19 -4.76
N ASP A 57 0.53 -34.12 -5.00
CA ASP A 57 -0.20 -35.10 -5.83
C ASP A 57 -0.08 -34.80 -7.35
N GLY A 58 0.55 -33.69 -7.70
CA GLY A 58 0.78 -33.30 -9.10
C GLY A 58 -0.47 -32.82 -9.85
N SER A 59 -1.58 -32.54 -9.14
CA SER A 59 -2.78 -31.92 -9.73
C SER A 59 -2.55 -30.47 -10.12
N ILE A 60 -1.63 -29.79 -9.47
CA ILE A 60 -1.16 -28.45 -9.81
C ILE A 60 0.32 -28.51 -10.24
N ALA A 61 0.63 -28.01 -11.41
CA ALA A 61 1.98 -27.88 -11.94
C ALA A 61 2.49 -26.45 -11.75
N HIS A 62 3.36 -26.25 -10.76
CA HIS A 62 3.97 -24.93 -10.50
C HIS A 62 4.90 -24.51 -11.63
N GLY A 63 4.86 -23.21 -11.98
CA GLY A 63 5.69 -22.66 -13.07
C GLY A 63 5.23 -23.04 -14.47
N SER A 64 4.18 -23.85 -14.61
CA SER A 64 3.56 -24.17 -15.88
C SER A 64 2.64 -23.04 -16.34
N ARG A 65 2.55 -22.84 -17.66
CA ARG A 65 1.55 -21.95 -18.28
C ARG A 65 0.12 -22.51 -18.13
N ALA A 66 -0.02 -23.81 -18.00
CA ALA A 66 -1.27 -24.50 -17.71
C ALA A 66 -1.14 -25.25 -16.37
N PRO A 67 -1.30 -24.57 -15.24
CA PRO A 67 -1.08 -25.14 -13.92
C PRO A 67 -2.05 -26.28 -13.58
N LEU A 68 -3.21 -26.32 -14.22
CA LEU A 68 -4.18 -27.41 -14.11
C LEU A 68 -4.15 -28.27 -15.37
N ARG A 69 -4.09 -29.58 -15.19
CA ARG A 69 -4.14 -30.53 -16.31
C ARG A 69 -5.45 -30.37 -17.06
N SER A 70 -5.40 -30.42 -18.37
CA SER A 70 -6.55 -30.40 -19.30
C SER A 70 -7.32 -29.07 -19.30
N MET A 71 -6.76 -27.98 -18.74
CA MET A 71 -7.40 -26.67 -18.76
C MET A 71 -6.53 -25.66 -19.50
N PRO A 72 -7.13 -24.71 -20.24
CA PRO A 72 -6.40 -23.60 -20.83
C PRO A 72 -5.67 -22.76 -19.78
N ALA A 73 -4.57 -22.12 -20.16
CA ALA A 73 -3.77 -21.31 -19.25
C ALA A 73 -4.57 -20.16 -18.60
N TRP A 74 -5.56 -19.59 -19.29
CA TRP A 74 -6.40 -18.50 -18.77
C TRP A 74 -7.38 -18.95 -17.69
N VAL A 75 -7.74 -20.25 -17.61
CA VAL A 75 -8.55 -20.83 -16.53
C VAL A 75 -7.61 -21.23 -15.40
N THR A 76 -7.13 -20.28 -14.64
CA THR A 76 -6.16 -20.50 -13.56
C THR A 76 -6.85 -20.87 -12.25
N PRO A 77 -6.13 -21.40 -11.25
CA PRO A 77 -6.69 -21.64 -9.92
C PRO A 77 -7.36 -20.42 -9.30
N GLU A 78 -6.85 -19.20 -9.53
CA GLU A 78 -7.49 -17.97 -9.06
C GLU A 78 -8.87 -17.76 -9.65
N VAL A 79 -9.04 -18.07 -10.91
CA VAL A 79 -10.32 -17.95 -11.64
C VAL A 79 -11.30 -19.03 -11.18
N ILE A 80 -10.84 -20.27 -11.07
CA ILE A 80 -11.69 -21.43 -10.75
C ILE A 80 -12.09 -21.45 -9.28
N THR A 81 -11.15 -21.15 -8.38
CA THR A 81 -11.36 -21.27 -6.93
C THR A 81 -11.95 -20.02 -6.28
N GLY A 82 -12.18 -18.97 -7.05
CA GLY A 82 -12.85 -17.78 -6.55
C GLY A 82 -12.06 -17.03 -5.48
N GLY A 83 -10.78 -16.76 -5.71
CA GLY A 83 -10.02 -15.89 -4.82
C GLY A 83 -9.06 -16.62 -3.89
N PHE A 84 -8.59 -17.75 -4.32
CA PHE A 84 -7.49 -18.44 -3.66
C PHE A 84 -6.33 -17.47 -3.38
N ALA A 85 -5.81 -17.48 -2.19
CA ALA A 85 -4.73 -16.61 -1.68
C ALA A 85 -5.05 -15.10 -1.58
N THR A 86 -6.06 -14.55 -2.24
CA THR A 86 -6.42 -13.12 -2.17
C THR A 86 -7.63 -12.86 -1.27
N GLY A 87 -8.53 -13.83 -1.13
CA GLY A 87 -9.79 -13.68 -0.40
C GLY A 87 -10.83 -12.83 -1.14
N GLU A 88 -10.59 -12.49 -2.42
CA GLU A 88 -11.50 -11.69 -3.25
C GLU A 88 -12.39 -12.62 -4.08
N CYS A 89 -13.65 -12.22 -4.31
CA CYS A 89 -14.53 -12.93 -5.23
C CYS A 89 -14.06 -12.68 -6.67
N LEU A 90 -13.88 -13.78 -7.41
CA LEU A 90 -13.52 -13.77 -8.83
C LEU A 90 -14.68 -14.34 -9.67
N ALA A 91 -14.49 -14.49 -10.98
CA ALA A 91 -15.53 -14.99 -11.88
C ALA A 91 -16.14 -16.35 -11.46
N GLY A 92 -15.39 -17.18 -10.75
CA GLY A 92 -15.83 -18.45 -10.17
C GLY A 92 -16.27 -18.41 -8.70
N GLY A 93 -16.35 -17.23 -8.09
CA GLY A 93 -16.76 -17.07 -6.70
C GLY A 93 -18.28 -17.26 -6.47
N PRO A 94 -18.76 -17.07 -5.23
CA PRO A 94 -20.17 -17.16 -4.91
C PRO A 94 -20.99 -16.13 -5.71
N PHE A 95 -22.31 -16.38 -5.81
CA PHE A 95 -23.20 -15.43 -6.47
C PHE A 95 -23.15 -14.06 -5.82
N GLN A 96 -23.06 -13.05 -6.65
CA GLN A 96 -23.10 -11.66 -6.22
C GLN A 96 -24.56 -11.16 -6.17
N GLU A 97 -24.80 -10.06 -5.52
CA GLU A 97 -26.12 -9.50 -5.29
C GLU A 97 -26.89 -9.27 -6.60
N HIS A 98 -26.24 -8.80 -7.65
CA HIS A 98 -26.85 -8.61 -8.98
C HIS A 98 -27.18 -9.94 -9.68
N GLU A 99 -26.41 -11.02 -9.44
CA GLU A 99 -26.69 -12.35 -9.97
C GLU A 99 -27.93 -12.93 -9.31
N VAL A 100 -28.02 -12.81 -7.97
CA VAL A 100 -29.21 -13.22 -7.20
C VAL A 100 -30.45 -12.44 -7.66
N SER A 101 -30.33 -11.13 -7.87
CA SER A 101 -31.41 -10.30 -8.39
C SER A 101 -31.85 -10.72 -9.80
N LEU A 102 -30.91 -11.12 -10.65
CA LEU A 102 -31.20 -11.62 -11.99
C LEU A 102 -31.89 -12.98 -11.96
N LEU A 103 -31.44 -13.92 -11.08
CA LEU A 103 -32.11 -15.20 -10.89
C LEU A 103 -33.55 -15.02 -10.46
N HIS A 104 -33.84 -14.13 -9.51
CA HIS A 104 -35.21 -13.79 -9.10
C HIS A 104 -36.04 -13.23 -10.27
N ARG A 105 -35.50 -12.31 -11.06
CA ARG A 105 -36.17 -11.75 -12.24
C ARG A 105 -36.51 -12.82 -13.28
N LEU A 106 -35.65 -13.82 -13.43
CA LEU A 106 -35.86 -14.94 -14.35
C LEU A 106 -36.70 -16.08 -13.74
N SER A 107 -37.24 -15.88 -12.53
CA SER A 107 -38.03 -16.90 -11.78
C SER A 107 -37.26 -18.20 -11.54
N MET A 108 -35.94 -18.10 -11.36
CA MET A 108 -35.05 -19.21 -11.04
C MET A 108 -34.75 -19.21 -9.55
N SER A 109 -34.84 -20.38 -8.92
CA SER A 109 -34.50 -20.53 -7.49
C SER A 109 -33.02 -20.84 -7.32
N PRO A 110 -32.26 -20.19 -6.43
CA PRO A 110 -30.87 -20.50 -6.15
C PRO A 110 -30.75 -21.74 -5.25
N GLU A 111 -31.16 -22.91 -5.71
CA GLU A 111 -31.04 -24.16 -4.95
C GLU A 111 -29.64 -24.75 -5.08
N ALA A 112 -29.12 -25.26 -3.96
CA ALA A 112 -27.78 -25.86 -3.89
C ALA A 112 -27.71 -27.14 -4.76
N GLY A 113 -26.95 -27.08 -5.85
CA GLY A 113 -26.60 -28.23 -6.66
C GLY A 113 -26.87 -28.16 -8.16
N ASP A 114 -27.70 -27.23 -8.64
CA ASP A 114 -27.89 -27.03 -10.08
C ASP A 114 -27.02 -25.83 -10.58
N PRO A 115 -26.36 -25.94 -11.73
CA PRO A 115 -25.48 -24.87 -12.24
C PRO A 115 -26.26 -23.65 -12.74
N ASP A 116 -26.85 -22.88 -11.81
CA ASP A 116 -27.61 -21.67 -12.13
C ASP A 116 -26.76 -20.65 -12.90
N ARG A 117 -25.44 -20.64 -12.68
CA ARG A 117 -24.54 -19.77 -13.43
C ARG A 117 -24.50 -20.12 -14.93
N ARG A 118 -24.64 -21.41 -15.28
CA ARG A 118 -24.81 -21.82 -16.69
C ARG A 118 -26.09 -21.23 -17.28
N LYS A 119 -27.18 -21.23 -16.51
CA LYS A 119 -28.46 -20.62 -16.94
C LYS A 119 -28.34 -19.11 -17.11
N LEU A 120 -27.62 -18.42 -16.20
CA LEU A 120 -27.36 -16.99 -16.32
C LEU A 120 -26.50 -16.65 -17.55
N ASN A 121 -25.42 -17.38 -17.80
CA ASN A 121 -24.61 -17.19 -19.01
C ASN A 121 -25.46 -17.47 -20.28
N ALA A 122 -26.29 -18.52 -20.27
CA ALA A 122 -27.18 -18.86 -21.39
C ALA A 122 -28.26 -17.80 -21.61
N HIS A 123 -28.78 -17.16 -20.54
CA HIS A 123 -29.71 -16.03 -20.65
C HIS A 123 -29.13 -14.91 -21.50
N PHE A 124 -27.86 -14.55 -21.30
CA PHE A 124 -27.20 -13.51 -22.09
C PHE A 124 -26.92 -13.88 -23.54
N LEU A 125 -27.15 -15.13 -23.93
CA LEU A 125 -27.14 -15.58 -25.34
C LEU A 125 -28.56 -15.58 -25.98
N THR A 126 -29.64 -15.30 -25.20
CA THR A 126 -30.97 -15.07 -25.76
C THR A 126 -31.07 -13.66 -26.37
N ASP A 127 -32.09 -13.44 -27.22
CA ASP A 127 -32.34 -12.12 -27.81
C ASP A 127 -32.48 -11.02 -26.76
N GLN A 128 -33.18 -11.30 -25.65
CA GLN A 128 -33.35 -10.36 -24.54
C GLN A 128 -32.02 -10.07 -23.83
N GLY A 129 -31.28 -11.09 -23.44
CA GLY A 129 -29.99 -10.94 -22.77
C GLY A 129 -28.95 -10.27 -23.66
N MET A 130 -28.96 -10.58 -24.96
CA MET A 130 -28.11 -9.94 -25.93
C MET A 130 -28.44 -8.45 -26.12
N SER A 131 -29.74 -8.09 -26.11
CA SER A 131 -30.14 -6.70 -26.07
C SER A 131 -29.65 -5.97 -24.83
N GLU A 132 -29.74 -6.57 -23.65
CA GLU A 132 -29.21 -6.00 -22.40
C GLU A 132 -27.68 -5.75 -22.50
N LEU A 133 -26.91 -6.68 -23.10
CA LEU A 133 -25.46 -6.49 -23.31
C LEU A 133 -25.15 -5.34 -24.28
N ARG A 134 -25.92 -5.21 -25.36
CA ARG A 134 -25.79 -4.10 -26.32
C ARG A 134 -26.09 -2.76 -25.69
N ASP A 135 -27.13 -2.68 -24.89
CA ASP A 135 -27.51 -1.47 -24.15
C ASP A 135 -26.41 -1.05 -23.16
N ARG A 136 -25.84 -2.01 -22.44
CA ARG A 136 -24.71 -1.77 -21.53
C ARG A 136 -23.46 -1.31 -22.29
N LEU A 137 -23.14 -1.96 -23.40
CA LEU A 137 -22.02 -1.59 -24.26
C LEU A 137 -22.18 -0.18 -24.84
N SER A 138 -23.42 0.17 -25.28
CA SER A 138 -23.71 1.46 -25.87
C SER A 138 -23.77 2.60 -24.85
N SER A 139 -24.29 2.35 -23.66
CA SER A 139 -24.37 3.32 -22.58
C SER A 139 -23.09 3.47 -21.77
N GLY A 140 -22.17 2.50 -21.84
CA GLY A 140 -20.97 2.42 -20.98
C GLY A 140 -21.30 2.15 -19.49
N ARG A 141 -22.54 1.73 -19.17
CA ARG A 141 -23.02 1.51 -17.79
C ARG A 141 -22.78 0.07 -17.33
N TYR A 142 -21.52 -0.26 -17.16
CA TYR A 142 -21.11 -1.57 -16.66
C TYR A 142 -19.78 -1.48 -15.93
N GLU A 143 -19.52 -2.43 -15.05
CA GLU A 143 -18.23 -2.65 -14.41
C GLU A 143 -17.73 -4.06 -14.66
N LEU A 144 -16.41 -4.21 -14.72
CA LEU A 144 -15.73 -5.49 -14.79
C LEU A 144 -14.82 -5.62 -13.59
N SER A 145 -15.13 -6.56 -12.72
CA SER A 145 -14.28 -6.90 -11.57
C SER A 145 -13.14 -7.82 -12.00
N VAL A 146 -13.43 -8.70 -12.98
CA VAL A 146 -12.48 -9.64 -13.59
C VAL A 146 -12.64 -9.62 -15.11
N PRO A 147 -11.59 -9.95 -15.87
CA PRO A 147 -11.62 -9.83 -17.33
C PRO A 147 -12.61 -10.78 -18.02
N GLU A 148 -12.98 -11.91 -17.40
CA GLU A 148 -13.97 -12.86 -17.89
C GLU A 148 -15.34 -12.20 -18.09
N GLU A 149 -15.73 -11.30 -17.22
CA GLU A 149 -17.03 -10.60 -17.26
C GLU A 149 -17.23 -9.76 -18.52
N GLY A 150 -16.17 -9.49 -19.30
CA GLY A 150 -16.25 -8.81 -20.58
C GLY A 150 -16.51 -9.73 -21.77
N ALA A 151 -16.44 -11.05 -21.61
CA ALA A 151 -16.42 -11.97 -22.73
C ALA A 151 -17.70 -11.96 -23.56
N LEU A 152 -18.89 -12.04 -22.94
CA LEU A 152 -20.17 -12.00 -23.68
C LEU A 152 -20.48 -10.61 -24.26
N MET A 153 -19.90 -9.55 -23.72
CA MET A 153 -19.98 -8.22 -24.36
C MET A 153 -19.18 -8.18 -25.68
N VAL A 154 -18.05 -8.90 -25.74
CA VAL A 154 -17.31 -9.07 -27.01
C VAL A 154 -18.15 -9.86 -28.01
N VAL A 155 -18.84 -10.92 -27.57
CA VAL A 155 -19.79 -11.66 -28.42
C VAL A 155 -20.86 -10.72 -28.96
N ALA A 156 -21.48 -9.89 -28.11
CA ALA A 156 -22.50 -8.92 -28.53
C ALA A 156 -21.95 -7.92 -29.57
N TRP A 157 -20.75 -7.40 -29.36
CA TRP A 157 -20.09 -6.48 -30.30
C TRP A 157 -19.81 -7.17 -31.65
N LEU A 158 -19.31 -8.42 -31.65
CA LEU A 158 -19.03 -9.19 -32.85
C LEU A 158 -20.31 -9.42 -33.67
N LEU A 159 -21.41 -9.79 -33.03
CA LEU A 159 -22.71 -9.99 -33.69
C LEU A 159 -23.27 -8.70 -34.29
N ASP A 160 -23.15 -7.58 -33.59
CA ASP A 160 -23.59 -6.27 -34.06
C ASP A 160 -22.85 -5.80 -35.34
N HIS A 161 -21.60 -6.26 -35.52
CA HIS A 161 -20.75 -5.92 -36.65
C HIS A 161 -20.71 -7.02 -37.72
N GLY A 162 -21.62 -8.00 -37.65
CA GLY A 162 -21.77 -9.06 -38.68
C GLY A 162 -20.72 -10.19 -38.60
N HIS A 163 -19.98 -10.27 -37.51
CA HIS A 163 -18.92 -11.28 -37.29
C HIS A 163 -19.47 -12.51 -36.56
N SER A 164 -20.51 -13.13 -37.15
CA SER A 164 -21.26 -14.22 -36.50
C SER A 164 -20.45 -15.51 -36.32
N GLU A 165 -19.48 -15.79 -37.21
CA GLU A 165 -18.63 -16.96 -37.10
C GLU A 165 -17.67 -16.83 -35.92
N GLU A 166 -17.03 -15.69 -35.76
CA GLU A 166 -16.11 -15.42 -34.64
C GLU A 166 -16.85 -15.38 -33.31
N ALA A 167 -18.07 -14.81 -33.29
CA ALA A 167 -18.92 -14.83 -32.12
C ALA A 167 -19.27 -16.27 -31.70
N ARG A 168 -19.59 -17.14 -32.66
CA ARG A 168 -19.88 -18.57 -32.38
C ARG A 168 -18.63 -19.28 -31.86
N ASN A 169 -17.49 -19.12 -32.54
CA ASN A 169 -16.24 -19.72 -32.11
C ASN A 169 -15.86 -19.33 -30.70
N LEU A 170 -16.04 -18.05 -30.35
CA LEU A 170 -15.80 -17.57 -28.99
C LEU A 170 -16.76 -18.21 -27.99
N VAL A 171 -18.07 -18.29 -28.30
CA VAL A 171 -19.04 -18.94 -27.43
C VAL A 171 -18.70 -20.41 -27.21
N ASP A 172 -18.32 -21.14 -28.27
CA ASP A 172 -17.95 -22.56 -28.20
C ASP A 172 -16.73 -22.76 -27.29
N GLU A 173 -15.78 -21.83 -27.26
CA GLU A 173 -14.61 -21.87 -26.35
C GLU A 173 -14.99 -21.58 -24.90
N LEU A 174 -16.01 -20.76 -24.64
CA LEU A 174 -16.47 -20.39 -23.31
C LEU A 174 -17.45 -21.42 -22.69
N LEU A 175 -18.24 -22.11 -23.53
CA LEU A 175 -19.31 -23.05 -23.11
C LEU A 175 -18.91 -24.09 -22.06
N PRO A 176 -17.71 -24.71 -22.13
CA PRO A 176 -17.26 -25.67 -21.12
C PRO A 176 -17.15 -25.11 -19.70
N TYR A 177 -17.10 -23.79 -19.56
CA TYR A 177 -16.88 -23.07 -18.29
C TYR A 177 -18.12 -22.29 -17.82
N PHE A 178 -19.24 -22.38 -18.51
CA PHE A 178 -20.48 -21.65 -18.19
C PHE A 178 -21.07 -21.97 -16.83
N ASP A 179 -20.86 -23.17 -16.33
CA ASP A 179 -21.27 -23.60 -15.00
C ASP A 179 -20.39 -23.02 -13.87
N ARG A 180 -19.17 -22.61 -14.21
CA ARG A 180 -18.14 -22.22 -13.23
C ARG A 180 -17.84 -20.72 -13.22
N LEU A 181 -17.84 -20.08 -14.38
CA LEU A 181 -17.37 -18.71 -14.55
C LEU A 181 -18.48 -17.80 -15.03
N ARG A 182 -18.44 -16.57 -14.54
CA ARG A 182 -19.33 -15.49 -14.95
C ARG A 182 -18.68 -14.77 -16.16
N PHE A 183 -19.40 -14.71 -17.29
CA PHE A 183 -18.94 -14.10 -18.51
C PHE A 183 -19.69 -12.82 -18.90
N TYR A 184 -20.56 -12.32 -18.03
CA TYR A 184 -21.35 -11.10 -18.21
C TYR A 184 -20.94 -10.03 -17.19
N PRO A 185 -21.10 -8.71 -17.53
CA PRO A 185 -20.65 -7.63 -16.69
C PRO A 185 -21.57 -7.40 -15.47
N VAL A 186 -21.02 -6.74 -14.45
CA VAL A 186 -21.78 -6.17 -13.36
C VAL A 186 -22.53 -4.92 -13.84
N PRO A 187 -23.85 -4.77 -13.60
CA PRO A 187 -24.57 -3.53 -13.88
C PRO A 187 -23.97 -2.37 -13.08
N SER A 188 -23.85 -1.20 -13.69
CA SER A 188 -23.38 0.01 -13.02
C SER A 188 -24.13 1.23 -13.55
N ASP A 189 -24.45 2.15 -12.66
CA ASP A 189 -25.04 3.44 -13.03
C ASP A 189 -23.97 4.43 -13.53
N ARG A 190 -22.70 4.09 -13.34
CA ARG A 190 -21.56 4.90 -13.74
C ARG A 190 -21.31 4.75 -15.23
N GLN A 191 -21.26 5.87 -15.94
CA GLN A 191 -20.73 5.90 -17.29
C GLN A 191 -19.21 5.90 -17.27
N ARG A 192 -18.60 4.96 -17.98
CA ARG A 192 -17.13 4.90 -18.10
C ARG A 192 -16.63 6.10 -18.89
N ARG A 193 -15.51 6.66 -18.42
CA ARG A 193 -14.79 7.72 -19.11
C ARG A 193 -13.38 7.22 -19.42
N SER A 194 -13.00 7.27 -20.68
CA SER A 194 -11.61 7.05 -21.09
C SER A 194 -10.87 8.38 -21.02
N GLY A 195 -9.72 8.43 -20.36
CA GLY A 195 -8.94 9.66 -20.23
C GLY A 195 -7.51 9.41 -19.76
N SER A 196 -6.71 10.47 -19.82
CA SER A 196 -5.34 10.50 -19.28
C SER A 196 -5.28 10.77 -17.77
N SER A 197 -6.44 11.00 -17.16
CA SER A 197 -6.59 11.28 -15.74
C SER A 197 -6.83 10.01 -14.93
N VAL A 198 -6.44 10.02 -13.68
CA VAL A 198 -6.62 8.92 -12.72
C VAL A 198 -7.19 9.45 -11.41
N HIS A 199 -7.81 8.56 -10.65
CA HIS A 199 -8.26 8.82 -9.29
C HIS A 199 -7.84 7.67 -8.36
N LEU A 200 -7.70 7.95 -7.07
CA LEU A 200 -7.29 6.94 -6.10
C LEU A 200 -8.47 6.12 -5.56
N GLN A 201 -9.64 6.73 -5.49
CA GLN A 201 -10.90 6.10 -5.07
C GLN A 201 -12.10 6.91 -5.58
N ASP A 202 -13.29 6.29 -5.60
CA ASP A 202 -14.55 6.95 -5.95
C ASP A 202 -15.10 7.84 -4.81
N ALA A 203 -16.14 8.61 -5.11
CA ALA A 203 -16.79 9.51 -4.17
C ALA A 203 -17.47 8.74 -3.02
N GLY A 204 -18.08 7.59 -3.28
CA GLY A 204 -18.75 6.77 -2.26
C GLY A 204 -17.77 6.21 -1.22
N LYS A 205 -16.63 5.70 -1.66
CA LYS A 205 -15.58 5.26 -0.76
C LYS A 205 -14.98 6.43 0.01
N THR A 206 -14.81 7.59 -0.62
CA THR A 206 -14.37 8.82 0.04
C THR A 206 -15.37 9.26 1.09
N LEU A 207 -16.66 9.20 0.80
CA LEU A 207 -17.75 9.46 1.76
C LEU A 207 -17.69 8.49 2.95
N ALA A 208 -17.49 7.20 2.70
CA ALA A 208 -17.33 6.20 3.75
C ALA A 208 -16.10 6.49 4.64
N ASP A 209 -14.96 6.86 4.03
CA ASP A 209 -13.73 7.23 4.76
C ASP A 209 -13.89 8.50 5.60
N VAL A 210 -14.69 9.47 5.14
CA VAL A 210 -15.00 10.71 5.86
C VAL A 210 -16.00 10.43 6.99
N ASN A 211 -17.06 9.67 6.73
CA ASN A 211 -18.04 9.23 7.74
C ASN A 211 -17.42 8.30 8.79
N GLY A 212 -16.32 7.61 8.45
CA GLY A 212 -15.56 6.80 9.38
C GLY A 212 -14.78 7.60 10.44
N ILE A 213 -14.68 8.93 10.30
CA ILE A 213 -14.05 9.81 11.27
C ILE A 213 -14.93 9.88 12.51
N ARG A 214 -14.43 9.33 13.61
CA ARG A 214 -15.17 9.27 14.89
C ARG A 214 -14.80 10.44 15.78
N PRO A 215 -15.71 10.89 16.67
CA PRO A 215 -15.39 11.85 17.69
C PRO A 215 -14.18 11.43 18.51
N ASN A 216 -13.27 12.34 18.75
CA ASN A 216 -12.09 12.05 19.56
C ASN A 216 -12.50 12.04 21.05
N LYS A 217 -12.51 10.86 21.67
CA LYS A 217 -12.86 10.67 23.08
C LYS A 217 -12.08 11.59 24.03
N ARG A 218 -10.83 11.91 23.70
CA ARG A 218 -10.01 12.82 24.51
C ARG A 218 -10.51 14.27 24.43
N ILE A 219 -10.91 14.71 23.24
CA ILE A 219 -11.48 16.06 23.04
C ILE A 219 -12.84 16.15 23.73
N LEU A 220 -13.71 15.16 23.56
CA LEU A 220 -15.00 15.10 24.25
C LEU A 220 -14.83 15.15 25.78
N ALA A 221 -13.91 14.37 26.32
CA ALA A 221 -13.60 14.40 27.74
C ALA A 221 -13.02 15.75 28.20
N GLN A 222 -12.27 16.43 27.34
CA GLN A 222 -11.77 17.79 27.64
C GLN A 222 -12.89 18.83 27.63
N ASN A 223 -13.80 18.77 26.66
CA ASN A 223 -14.96 19.64 26.57
C ASN A 223 -15.87 19.46 27.80
N GLU A 224 -16.15 18.20 28.16
CA GLU A 224 -16.89 17.84 29.35
C GLU A 224 -16.20 18.38 30.62
N ALA A 225 -14.89 18.21 30.73
CA ALA A 225 -14.10 18.70 31.86
C ALA A 225 -14.16 20.21 32.01
N VAL A 226 -14.17 20.96 30.92
CA VAL A 226 -14.23 22.43 30.93
C VAL A 226 -15.65 22.94 31.18
N ASN A 227 -16.66 22.38 30.52
CA ASN A 227 -18.02 22.95 30.54
C ASN A 227 -18.89 22.40 31.67
N VAL A 228 -18.61 21.20 32.18
CA VAL A 228 -19.43 20.56 33.23
C VAL A 228 -18.69 20.49 34.56
N TRP A 229 -17.53 19.85 34.58
CA TRP A 229 -16.86 19.53 35.84
C TRP A 229 -16.10 20.69 36.46
N ALA A 230 -15.53 21.58 35.67
CA ALA A 230 -14.80 22.72 36.21
C ALA A 230 -15.73 23.75 36.91
N PRO A 231 -16.92 24.10 36.37
CA PRO A 231 -17.87 24.99 37.09
C PRO A 231 -18.31 24.42 38.44
N LEU A 232 -18.63 23.13 38.48
CA LEU A 232 -19.02 22.47 39.72
C LEU A 232 -17.89 22.47 40.75
N HIS A 233 -16.65 22.20 40.31
CA HIS A 233 -15.49 22.22 41.20
C HIS A 233 -15.19 23.62 41.74
N ASP A 234 -15.35 24.67 40.92
CA ASP A 234 -15.16 26.04 41.36
C ASP A 234 -16.14 26.40 42.50
N ARG A 235 -17.40 25.93 42.41
CA ARG A 235 -18.39 26.11 43.49
C ARG A 235 -18.02 25.30 44.74
N VAL A 236 -17.47 24.11 44.61
CA VAL A 236 -16.95 23.33 45.75
C VAL A 236 -15.78 24.06 46.42
N VAL A 237 -14.85 24.60 45.63
CA VAL A 237 -13.74 25.42 46.14
C VAL A 237 -14.29 26.68 46.85
N GLY A 238 -15.26 27.40 46.24
CA GLY A 238 -15.91 28.57 46.81
C GLY A 238 -16.54 28.26 48.14
N LEU A 239 -17.27 27.14 48.25
CA LEU A 239 -17.91 26.71 49.48
C LEU A 239 -16.92 26.43 50.62
N PHE A 240 -15.77 25.82 50.32
CA PHE A 240 -14.70 25.63 51.30
C PHE A 240 -13.99 26.95 51.68
N LEU A 241 -13.89 27.92 50.77
CA LEU A 241 -13.32 29.22 51.05
C LEU A 241 -14.15 30.01 52.06
N GLU A 242 -15.46 29.80 52.13
CA GLU A 242 -16.34 30.38 53.16
C GLU A 242 -16.01 29.88 54.57
N THR A 243 -15.32 28.76 54.70
CA THR A 243 -14.91 28.16 56.00
C THR A 243 -13.57 28.68 56.50
N VAL A 244 -12.91 29.59 55.77
CA VAL A 244 -11.60 30.15 56.12
C VAL A 244 -11.74 31.22 57.16
N GLU A 245 -11.09 31.06 58.32
CA GLU A 245 -10.95 32.05 59.36
C GLU A 245 -9.48 32.11 59.79
N ASP A 246 -8.92 33.28 59.94
CA ASP A 246 -7.51 33.56 60.27
C ASP A 246 -6.55 32.82 59.30
N GLY A 247 -6.91 32.73 58.00
CA GLY A 247 -6.11 32.07 56.98
C GLY A 247 -6.13 30.54 57.02
N CYS A 248 -6.93 29.94 57.88
CA CYS A 248 -7.06 28.47 58.05
C CYS A 248 -8.45 28.00 57.57
N ALA A 249 -8.48 27.01 56.66
CA ALA A 249 -9.72 26.40 56.16
C ALA A 249 -10.37 25.51 57.25
N CYS A 250 -11.68 25.32 57.11
CA CYS A 250 -12.50 24.48 57.99
C CYS A 250 -12.49 24.93 59.47
N ARG A 251 -12.39 26.24 59.71
CA ARG A 251 -12.46 26.80 61.06
C ARG A 251 -13.84 27.29 61.43
N LYS A 252 -14.60 27.78 60.44
CA LYS A 252 -15.93 28.37 60.66
C LYS A 252 -16.86 27.88 59.55
N TYR A 253 -17.98 27.35 59.93
CA TYR A 253 -19.00 26.92 58.96
C TYR A 253 -20.19 27.87 59.04
N PRO A 254 -20.46 28.66 57.99
CA PRO A 254 -21.62 29.55 57.94
C PRO A 254 -22.94 28.79 57.99
N ASP A 255 -24.00 29.45 58.48
CA ASP A 255 -25.35 28.85 58.53
C ASP A 255 -25.78 28.32 57.16
N GLY A 256 -26.29 27.10 57.13
CA GLY A 256 -26.72 26.46 55.93
C GLY A 256 -25.59 25.89 55.04
N TRP A 257 -24.33 25.94 55.46
CA TRP A 257 -23.20 25.43 54.69
C TRP A 257 -23.35 23.93 54.37
N GLU A 258 -23.71 23.09 55.33
CA GLU A 258 -23.94 21.65 55.14
C GLU A 258 -25.05 21.35 54.13
N ALA A 259 -26.16 22.14 54.18
CA ALA A 259 -27.24 21.99 53.21
C ALA A 259 -26.78 22.29 51.78
N ARG A 260 -25.94 23.33 51.59
CA ARG A 260 -25.32 23.66 50.29
C ARG A 260 -24.32 22.62 49.86
N ALA A 261 -23.52 22.06 50.76
CA ALA A 261 -22.60 20.97 50.50
C ALA A 261 -23.34 19.72 49.98
N ARG A 262 -24.42 19.34 50.68
CA ARG A 262 -25.29 18.22 50.26
C ARG A 262 -25.95 18.47 48.89
N ALA A 263 -26.34 19.70 48.59
CA ALA A 263 -26.87 20.08 47.28
C ALA A 263 -25.84 19.91 46.15
N LEU A 264 -24.58 20.35 46.33
CA LEU A 264 -23.49 20.17 45.39
C LEU A 264 -23.15 18.69 45.17
N LEU A 265 -23.20 17.85 46.23
CA LEU A 265 -22.96 16.41 46.11
C LEU A 265 -24.07 15.70 45.33
N ARG A 266 -25.35 16.10 45.53
CA ARG A 266 -26.48 15.59 44.72
C ARG A 266 -26.33 15.98 43.24
N GLU A 267 -25.93 17.22 42.96
CA GLU A 267 -25.66 17.68 41.60
C GLU A 267 -24.52 16.89 40.96
N HIS A 268 -23.42 16.67 41.70
CA HIS A 268 -22.31 15.84 41.23
C HIS A 268 -22.79 14.40 40.89
N ALA A 269 -23.61 13.77 41.72
CA ALA A 269 -24.15 12.45 41.46
C ALA A 269 -25.06 12.45 40.23
N ALA A 270 -25.92 13.46 40.06
CA ALA A 270 -26.77 13.57 38.86
C ALA A 270 -25.96 13.81 37.59
N LEU A 271 -24.87 14.56 37.65
CA LEU A 271 -23.96 14.75 36.51
C LEU A 271 -23.20 13.46 36.17
N LEU A 272 -22.75 12.68 37.15
CA LEU A 272 -22.12 11.38 36.92
C LEU A 272 -23.01 10.39 36.19
N ALA A 273 -24.34 10.46 36.40
CA ALA A 273 -25.28 9.60 35.70
C ALA A 273 -25.45 9.97 34.23
N ARG A 274 -25.10 11.18 33.80
CA ARG A 274 -25.30 11.69 32.43
C ARG A 274 -24.01 11.91 31.66
N CYS A 275 -22.89 12.11 32.34
CA CYS A 275 -21.61 12.45 31.76
C CYS A 275 -20.60 11.31 31.93
N SER A 276 -19.68 11.16 30.97
CA SER A 276 -18.61 10.18 31.12
C SER A 276 -17.62 10.63 32.19
N ALA A 277 -17.39 9.82 33.20
CA ALA A 277 -16.54 10.15 34.34
C ALA A 277 -15.04 10.07 34.07
N ASN A 278 -14.57 10.17 32.81
CA ASN A 278 -13.20 9.93 32.43
C ASN A 278 -12.39 11.22 32.26
N GLY A 279 -11.67 11.62 33.26
CA GLY A 279 -10.77 12.75 33.15
C GLY A 279 -9.99 13.02 34.43
N LYS A 280 -9.20 14.11 34.43
CA LYS A 280 -8.41 14.52 35.59
C LYS A 280 -9.27 14.82 36.85
N TYR A 281 -10.58 15.11 36.66
CA TYR A 281 -11.52 15.41 37.74
C TYR A 281 -11.95 14.14 38.52
N HIS A 282 -11.78 12.96 37.96
CA HIS A 282 -12.18 11.69 38.57
C HIS A 282 -11.00 10.80 38.97
N ARG A 283 -9.76 11.26 38.83
CA ARG A 283 -8.60 10.50 39.31
C ARG A 283 -8.62 10.47 40.83
N GLU A 284 -8.63 9.30 41.44
CA GLU A 284 -8.69 9.07 42.88
C GLU A 284 -7.68 9.93 43.69
N ARG A 285 -6.46 10.09 43.15
CA ARG A 285 -5.41 10.92 43.77
C ARG A 285 -5.43 12.38 43.31
N GLY A 286 -6.43 12.81 42.53
CA GLY A 286 -6.56 14.18 42.04
C GLY A 286 -7.18 15.09 43.08
N HIS A 287 -6.81 16.38 43.07
CA HIS A 287 -7.33 17.39 44.01
C HIS A 287 -8.88 17.47 44.01
N HIS A 288 -9.49 17.27 42.83
CA HIS A 288 -10.95 17.33 42.69
C HIS A 288 -11.67 16.20 43.41
N ALA A 289 -11.19 14.97 43.22
CA ALA A 289 -11.75 13.78 43.87
C ALA A 289 -11.53 13.83 45.39
N GLN A 290 -10.33 14.29 45.81
CA GLN A 290 -10.02 14.43 47.23
C GLN A 290 -10.87 15.48 47.88
N LEU A 291 -11.03 16.67 47.24
CA LEU A 291 -11.87 17.75 47.79
C LEU A 291 -13.35 17.33 47.87
N ARG A 292 -13.84 16.56 46.89
CA ARG A 292 -15.18 15.98 46.93
C ARG A 292 -15.34 15.01 48.12
N GLY A 293 -14.43 14.08 48.31
CA GLY A 293 -14.49 13.13 49.43
C GLY A 293 -14.42 13.84 50.80
N LEU A 294 -13.67 14.95 50.90
CA LEU A 294 -13.66 15.79 52.09
C LEU A 294 -14.96 16.55 52.26
N LEU A 295 -15.62 17.00 51.17
CA LEU A 295 -16.93 17.60 51.17
C LEU A 295 -18.02 16.63 51.65
N GLU A 296 -17.97 15.37 51.18
CA GLU A 296 -18.91 14.31 51.62
C GLU A 296 -18.88 14.13 53.14
N ARG A 297 -17.69 14.11 53.74
CA ARG A 297 -17.53 13.98 55.20
C ARG A 297 -17.98 15.22 55.96
N ALA A 298 -17.52 16.39 55.54
CA ALA A 298 -17.91 17.65 56.16
C ALA A 298 -19.43 17.95 56.04
N ALA A 299 -20.08 17.49 54.96
CA ALA A 299 -21.52 17.64 54.76
C ALA A 299 -22.34 16.71 55.68
N THR A 300 -21.76 15.65 56.21
CA THR A 300 -22.42 14.78 57.19
C THR A 300 -22.34 15.38 58.59
N GLN A 301 -21.16 15.89 58.98
CA GLN A 301 -20.92 16.59 60.24
C GLN A 301 -19.75 17.56 60.03
N ALA A 302 -19.99 18.89 60.17
CA ALA A 302 -19.03 19.94 59.84
C ALA A 302 -17.70 19.79 60.60
N ASP A 303 -17.75 19.41 61.86
CA ASP A 303 -16.55 19.25 62.72
C ASP A 303 -15.88 17.86 62.59
N SER A 304 -16.27 17.04 61.65
CA SER A 304 -15.76 15.65 61.50
C SER A 304 -14.37 15.54 60.85
N LEU A 305 -13.86 16.61 60.26
CA LEU A 305 -12.57 16.60 59.60
C LEU A 305 -11.41 16.65 60.59
N CYS A 306 -10.51 15.65 60.51
CA CYS A 306 -9.31 15.64 61.35
C CYS A 306 -8.26 16.68 60.88
N ALA A 307 -7.26 16.98 61.74
CA ALA A 307 -6.24 17.99 61.48
C ALA A 307 -5.43 17.73 60.17
N TRP A 308 -5.30 16.48 59.71
CA TRP A 308 -4.65 16.15 58.46
C TRP A 308 -5.56 16.53 57.28
N GLU A 309 -6.84 16.27 57.38
CA GLU A 309 -7.84 16.55 56.33
C GLU A 309 -8.02 18.06 56.14
N THR A 310 -8.10 18.81 57.21
CA THR A 310 -8.15 20.26 57.18
C THR A 310 -6.92 20.87 56.49
N ARG A 311 -5.73 20.38 56.84
CA ARG A 311 -4.49 20.77 56.14
C ARG A 311 -4.52 20.39 54.67
N ARG A 312 -5.15 19.27 54.30
CA ARG A 312 -5.29 18.85 52.92
C ARG A 312 -6.24 19.77 52.16
N VAL A 313 -7.40 20.14 52.72
CA VAL A 313 -8.27 21.16 52.15
C VAL A 313 -7.49 22.46 51.90
N GLN A 314 -6.81 22.98 52.92
CA GLN A 314 -6.00 24.21 52.81
C GLN A 314 -4.97 24.14 51.68
N SER A 315 -4.25 23.04 51.58
CA SER A 315 -3.24 22.81 50.51
C SER A 315 -3.88 22.84 49.10
N ILE A 316 -5.07 22.24 48.94
CA ILE A 316 -5.80 22.24 47.68
C ILE A 316 -6.30 23.63 47.34
N LEU A 317 -6.90 24.35 48.29
CA LEU A 317 -7.37 25.74 48.12
C LEU A 317 -6.22 26.67 47.71
N ASN A 318 -5.09 26.64 48.43
CA ASN A 318 -3.92 27.45 48.13
C ASN A 318 -3.38 27.14 46.71
N SER A 319 -3.29 25.85 46.33
CA SER A 319 -2.87 25.44 44.99
C SER A 319 -3.85 25.90 43.88
N TYR A 320 -5.15 25.92 44.21
CA TYR A 320 -6.17 26.39 43.27
C TYR A 320 -6.06 27.89 43.05
N ILE A 321 -6.04 28.66 44.15
CA ILE A 321 -5.96 30.12 44.11
C ILE A 321 -4.69 30.61 43.41
N ALA A 322 -3.54 30.00 43.73
CA ALA A 322 -2.26 30.33 43.08
C ALA A 322 -2.27 30.14 41.56
N LYS A 323 -3.02 29.13 41.06
CA LYS A 323 -3.07 28.79 39.63
C LYS A 323 -4.17 29.51 38.87
N ARG A 324 -5.28 29.85 39.49
CA ARG A 324 -6.50 30.31 38.82
C ARG A 324 -7.12 31.56 39.40
N GLY A 325 -6.71 31.99 40.59
CA GLY A 325 -7.43 32.97 41.39
C GLY A 325 -8.56 32.34 42.19
N ALA A 326 -9.13 33.07 43.13
CA ALA A 326 -10.31 32.65 43.88
C ALA A 326 -11.56 32.62 42.97
N PRO A 327 -12.48 31.64 43.15
CA PRO A 327 -13.76 31.66 42.45
C PRO A 327 -14.46 33.00 42.57
N GLY A 328 -14.96 33.59 41.49
CA GLY A 328 -15.54 34.92 41.42
C GLY A 328 -14.55 36.09 41.26
N SER A 329 -13.25 35.83 41.27
CA SER A 329 -12.24 36.84 40.95
C SER A 329 -12.07 37.03 39.45
N ALA A 330 -11.67 38.24 39.02
CA ALA A 330 -11.37 38.54 37.61
C ALA A 330 -10.33 37.58 37.02
N GLN A 331 -9.32 37.19 37.82
CA GLN A 331 -8.32 36.18 37.40
C GLN A 331 -8.94 34.80 37.11
N CYS A 332 -9.89 34.36 37.94
CA CYS A 332 -10.59 33.09 37.75
C CYS A 332 -11.51 33.14 36.55
N GLU A 333 -12.21 34.23 36.31
CA GLU A 333 -13.08 34.44 35.15
C GLU A 333 -12.28 34.48 33.86
N ASP A 334 -11.14 35.14 33.82
CA ASP A 334 -10.23 35.16 32.68
C ASP A 334 -9.64 33.77 32.39
N ALA A 335 -9.25 33.04 33.43
CA ALA A 335 -8.76 31.66 33.27
C ALA A 335 -9.86 30.74 32.73
N ARG A 336 -11.11 30.97 33.18
CA ARG A 336 -12.28 30.22 32.70
C ARG A 336 -12.58 30.53 31.24
N ARG A 337 -12.63 31.81 30.86
CA ARG A 337 -12.87 32.26 29.50
C ARG A 337 -11.86 31.65 28.55
N ARG A 338 -10.55 31.71 28.83
CA ARG A 338 -9.48 31.09 28.03
C ARG A 338 -9.64 29.57 27.89
N GLN A 339 -10.13 28.88 28.94
CA GLN A 339 -10.41 27.45 28.86
C GLN A 339 -11.59 27.14 27.94
N ILE A 340 -12.68 27.89 28.06
CA ILE A 340 -13.86 27.72 27.19
C ILE A 340 -13.46 28.01 25.74
N GLU A 341 -12.77 29.11 25.48
CA GLU A 341 -12.26 29.44 24.13
C GLU A 341 -11.40 28.32 23.53
N SER A 342 -10.57 27.67 24.36
CA SER A 342 -9.71 26.57 23.90
C SER A 342 -10.47 25.31 23.48
N VAL A 343 -11.74 25.15 23.86
CA VAL A 343 -12.57 23.97 23.56
C VAL A 343 -13.82 24.29 22.73
N SER A 344 -14.10 25.58 22.47
CA SER A 344 -15.31 26.03 21.76
C SER A 344 -15.19 25.97 20.24
N GLY A 345 -14.00 25.68 19.70
CA GLY A 345 -13.81 25.53 18.25
C GLY A 345 -14.43 24.26 17.69
N PRO A 346 -14.81 24.29 16.41
CA PRO A 346 -15.33 23.10 15.72
C PRO A 346 -14.37 21.93 15.80
N THR A 347 -14.89 20.77 16.14
CA THR A 347 -14.10 19.54 16.20
C THR A 347 -13.85 18.98 14.80
N PHE A 348 -12.77 18.21 14.66
CA PHE A 348 -12.44 17.55 13.41
C PHE A 348 -13.58 16.64 12.88
N HIS A 349 -14.32 16.00 13.79
CA HIS A 349 -15.48 15.17 13.45
C HIS A 349 -16.64 16.00 12.88
N GLU A 350 -16.95 17.14 13.47
CA GLU A 350 -18.02 18.03 13.00
C GLU A 350 -17.71 18.58 11.61
N LEU A 351 -16.49 19.03 11.38
CA LEU A 351 -16.07 19.48 10.05
C LEU A 351 -16.05 18.34 9.01
N ALA A 352 -15.68 17.13 9.41
CA ALA A 352 -15.80 15.96 8.56
C ALA A 352 -17.26 15.65 8.21
N SER A 353 -18.18 15.81 9.15
CA SER A 353 -19.62 15.64 8.91
C SER A 353 -20.20 16.66 7.93
N VAL A 354 -19.69 17.91 7.92
CA VAL A 354 -20.06 18.93 6.90
C VAL A 354 -19.65 18.42 5.51
N VAL A 355 -18.40 18.00 5.37
CA VAL A 355 -17.87 17.50 4.09
C VAL A 355 -18.58 16.22 3.64
N ALA A 356 -18.93 15.33 4.58
CA ALA A 356 -19.74 14.15 4.27
C ALA A 356 -21.13 14.51 3.73
N GLY A 357 -21.77 15.55 4.27
CA GLY A 357 -23.04 16.08 3.76
C GLY A 357 -22.92 16.57 2.33
N ARG A 358 -21.84 17.27 1.99
CA ARG A 358 -21.58 17.74 0.61
C ARG A 358 -21.30 16.56 -0.34
N LEU A 359 -20.49 15.58 0.10
CA LEU A 359 -20.17 14.38 -0.70
C LEU A 359 -21.40 13.51 -0.96
N SER A 360 -22.38 13.47 -0.06
CA SER A 360 -23.60 12.66 -0.23
C SER A 360 -24.46 13.11 -1.43
N GLY A 361 -24.25 14.32 -1.93
CA GLY A 361 -24.87 14.84 -3.16
C GLY A 361 -24.17 14.39 -4.44
N CYS A 362 -22.99 13.75 -4.36
CA CYS A 362 -22.24 13.25 -5.49
C CYS A 362 -22.62 11.81 -5.83
N ALA A 363 -22.54 11.42 -7.10
CA ALA A 363 -22.73 10.02 -7.49
C ALA A 363 -21.65 9.14 -6.84
N ALA A 364 -22.06 8.11 -6.11
CA ALA A 364 -21.17 7.32 -5.26
C ALA A 364 -20.00 6.66 -6.02
N ASN A 365 -20.26 6.24 -7.26
CA ASN A 365 -19.29 5.51 -8.08
C ASN A 365 -18.42 6.44 -8.95
N ASP A 366 -18.58 7.75 -8.87
CA ASP A 366 -17.86 8.68 -9.72
C ASP A 366 -16.56 9.18 -9.07
N ALA A 367 -15.56 9.44 -9.90
CA ALA A 367 -14.48 10.36 -9.59
C ALA A 367 -14.90 11.78 -9.97
N LEU A 368 -14.40 12.77 -9.27
CA LEU A 368 -14.80 14.16 -9.42
C LEU A 368 -13.71 14.96 -10.13
N ASP A 369 -14.06 15.71 -11.15
CA ASP A 369 -13.13 16.59 -11.88
C ASP A 369 -12.84 17.88 -11.09
N ASP A 370 -13.79 18.29 -10.23
CA ASP A 370 -13.62 19.42 -9.31
C ASP A 370 -14.15 19.09 -7.90
N ILE A 371 -13.35 19.41 -6.91
CA ILE A 371 -13.67 19.22 -5.50
C ILE A 371 -13.70 20.54 -4.71
N ALA A 372 -13.56 21.69 -5.36
CA ALA A 372 -13.47 22.99 -4.69
C ALA A 372 -14.69 23.24 -3.79
N HIS A 373 -15.88 22.92 -4.29
CA HIS A 373 -17.15 23.06 -3.56
C HIS A 373 -17.22 22.14 -2.31
N LEU A 374 -16.52 21.01 -2.30
CA LEU A 374 -16.50 20.08 -1.17
C LEU A 374 -15.60 20.54 -0.02
N VAL A 375 -14.54 21.29 -0.34
CA VAL A 375 -13.51 21.70 0.62
C VAL A 375 -13.53 23.21 0.93
N GLN A 376 -14.52 23.93 0.45
CA GLN A 376 -14.74 25.33 0.80
C GLN A 376 -15.04 25.48 2.30
N PRO A 377 -14.80 26.66 2.91
CA PRO A 377 -15.17 26.91 4.29
C PRO A 377 -16.67 26.64 4.56
N VAL A 378 -17.01 26.42 5.83
CA VAL A 378 -18.40 26.19 6.28
C VAL A 378 -19.28 27.36 5.79
N THR A 379 -20.35 27.05 5.07
CA THR A 379 -21.31 28.06 4.56
C THR A 379 -22.24 28.54 5.67
N GLN A 380 -22.97 29.64 5.41
CA GLN A 380 -23.93 30.19 6.40
C GLN A 380 -25.06 29.21 6.73
N ASP A 381 -25.57 28.50 5.72
CA ASP A 381 -26.64 27.50 5.89
C ASP A 381 -26.17 26.29 6.70
N GLU A 382 -24.96 25.80 6.45
CA GLU A 382 -24.34 24.72 7.21
C GLU A 382 -24.04 25.13 8.64
N ALA A 383 -23.61 26.38 8.85
CA ALA A 383 -23.38 26.96 10.15
C ALA A 383 -24.69 26.98 10.96
N SER A 384 -25.77 27.45 10.36
CA SER A 384 -27.09 27.54 11.01
C SER A 384 -27.67 26.16 11.33
N SER A 385 -27.52 25.19 10.41
CA SER A 385 -28.08 23.84 10.59
C SER A 385 -27.29 22.96 11.57
N ARG A 386 -25.99 23.23 11.76
CA ARG A 386 -25.09 22.38 12.56
C ARG A 386 -24.52 23.06 13.80
N GLY A 387 -24.84 24.32 14.02
CA GLY A 387 -24.32 25.10 15.16
C GLY A 387 -22.81 25.38 15.08
N LEU A 388 -22.27 25.48 13.87
CA LEU A 388 -20.85 25.75 13.62
C LEU A 388 -20.64 27.22 13.22
N PRO A 389 -19.46 27.82 13.47
CA PRO A 389 -19.17 29.15 12.95
C PRO A 389 -19.03 29.16 11.44
N ALA A 390 -19.75 30.06 10.76
CA ALA A 390 -19.60 30.26 9.32
C ALA A 390 -18.17 30.72 8.97
N GLY A 391 -17.69 30.35 7.78
CA GLY A 391 -16.34 30.68 7.35
C GLY A 391 -15.24 29.80 7.96
N THR A 392 -15.57 28.83 8.83
CA THR A 392 -14.57 27.90 9.38
C THR A 392 -13.90 27.10 8.27
N PRO A 393 -12.56 27.12 8.15
CA PRO A 393 -11.86 26.42 7.10
C PRO A 393 -11.87 24.90 7.32
N ILE A 394 -11.98 24.13 6.24
CA ILE A 394 -11.85 22.66 6.28
C ILE A 394 -10.37 22.31 6.45
N PRO A 395 -9.99 21.53 7.48
CA PRO A 395 -8.61 21.15 7.73
C PRO A 395 -7.98 20.36 6.58
N ASP A 396 -6.68 20.56 6.34
CA ASP A 396 -5.93 19.85 5.27
C ASP A 396 -6.01 18.32 5.35
N SER A 397 -6.11 17.77 6.55
CA SER A 397 -6.26 16.33 6.75
C SER A 397 -7.60 15.78 6.23
N ILE A 398 -8.69 16.56 6.30
CA ILE A 398 -9.98 16.22 5.68
C ILE A 398 -9.89 16.49 4.18
N ARG A 399 -9.36 17.67 3.78
CA ARG A 399 -9.14 18.02 2.37
C ARG A 399 -8.41 16.91 1.61
N ARG A 400 -7.27 16.39 2.13
CA ARG A 400 -6.51 15.30 1.52
C ARG A 400 -7.29 13.99 1.39
N LYS A 401 -8.27 13.73 2.27
CA LYS A 401 -9.16 12.58 2.10
C LYS A 401 -10.10 12.78 0.91
N VAL A 402 -10.67 13.99 0.78
CA VAL A 402 -11.55 14.35 -0.34
C VAL A 402 -10.78 14.35 -1.67
N GLU A 403 -9.57 14.88 -1.69
CA GLU A 403 -8.72 14.90 -2.90
C GLU A 403 -8.45 13.51 -3.50
N ARG A 404 -8.67 12.43 -2.74
CA ARG A 404 -8.51 11.06 -3.25
C ARG A 404 -9.54 10.66 -4.31
N CYS A 405 -10.70 11.32 -4.36
CA CYS A 405 -11.68 11.12 -5.43
C CYS A 405 -11.51 12.12 -6.60
N LEU A 406 -10.49 12.98 -6.54
CA LEU A 406 -10.17 13.88 -7.65
C LEU A 406 -9.66 13.10 -8.86
N ASN A 407 -10.26 13.31 -10.01
CA ASN A 407 -9.83 12.82 -11.29
C ASN A 407 -8.85 13.81 -11.92
N ALA A 408 -7.56 13.45 -11.95
CA ALA A 408 -6.51 14.37 -12.39
C ALA A 408 -5.34 13.63 -13.05
N PRO A 409 -4.49 14.34 -13.83
CA PRO A 409 -3.24 13.77 -14.33
C PRO A 409 -2.35 13.24 -13.20
N ILE A 410 -1.67 12.12 -13.46
CA ILE A 410 -0.82 11.43 -12.46
C ILE A 410 0.20 12.39 -11.83
N GLY A 411 0.86 13.23 -12.64
CA GLY A 411 1.85 14.20 -12.17
C GLY A 411 1.28 15.13 -11.09
N LEU A 412 0.07 15.67 -11.32
CA LEU A 412 -0.60 16.55 -10.35
C LEU A 412 -0.90 15.83 -9.03
N LEU A 413 -1.31 14.55 -9.08
CA LEU A 413 -1.57 13.76 -7.86
C LEU A 413 -0.28 13.44 -7.09
N VAL A 414 0.83 13.25 -7.80
CA VAL A 414 2.16 13.10 -7.19
C VAL A 414 2.60 14.42 -6.54
N ASP A 415 2.48 15.55 -7.23
CA ASP A 415 2.88 16.87 -6.73
C ASP A 415 2.08 17.28 -5.49
N ARG A 416 0.79 16.97 -5.46
CA ARG A 416 -0.08 17.17 -4.28
C ARG A 416 0.19 16.19 -3.14
N GLY A 417 1.06 15.20 -3.33
CA GLY A 417 1.39 14.19 -2.33
C GLY A 417 0.25 13.21 -2.04
N LEU A 418 -0.64 12.99 -3.00
CA LEU A 418 -1.71 11.98 -2.94
C LEU A 418 -1.17 10.62 -3.36
N ILE A 419 -0.32 10.59 -4.38
CA ILE A 419 0.48 9.42 -4.75
C ILE A 419 1.85 9.58 -4.08
N THR A 420 2.10 8.81 -3.03
CA THR A 420 3.27 8.96 -2.16
C THR A 420 4.34 7.88 -2.35
N SER A 421 4.11 6.93 -3.25
CA SER A 421 5.03 5.82 -3.50
C SER A 421 4.79 5.17 -4.87
N GLY A 422 5.80 4.49 -5.39
CA GLY A 422 5.68 3.67 -6.60
C GLY A 422 4.60 2.59 -6.50
N GLU A 423 4.33 2.07 -5.32
CA GLU A 423 3.22 1.13 -5.06
C GLU A 423 1.83 1.79 -5.24
N ALA A 424 1.67 3.03 -4.75
CA ALA A 424 0.45 3.80 -4.94
C ALA A 424 0.25 4.17 -6.42
N LEU A 425 1.35 4.55 -7.10
CA LEU A 425 1.36 4.83 -8.54
C LEU A 425 0.93 3.58 -9.33
N ALA A 426 1.53 2.42 -9.04
CA ALA A 426 1.22 1.16 -9.71
C ALA A 426 -0.25 0.72 -9.62
N ARG A 427 -0.99 1.19 -8.60
CA ARG A 427 -2.42 0.88 -8.44
C ARG A 427 -3.31 1.66 -9.39
N VAL A 428 -2.93 2.89 -9.72
CA VAL A 428 -3.75 3.78 -10.56
C VAL A 428 -3.32 3.78 -12.02
N LEU A 429 -2.08 3.38 -12.28
CA LEU A 429 -1.51 3.38 -13.63
C LEU A 429 -2.33 2.59 -14.67
N PRO A 430 -2.96 1.44 -14.35
CA PRO A 430 -3.83 0.74 -15.29
C PRO A 430 -4.99 1.58 -15.84
N GLN A 431 -5.39 2.67 -15.18
CA GLN A 431 -6.45 3.56 -15.70
C GLN A 431 -5.97 4.31 -16.96
N VAL A 432 -4.71 4.71 -17.02
CA VAL A 432 -4.10 5.38 -18.19
C VAL A 432 -3.63 4.37 -19.23
N THR A 433 -2.91 3.34 -18.80
CA THR A 433 -2.35 2.34 -19.72
C THR A 433 -3.45 1.57 -20.47
N ALA A 434 -4.64 1.44 -19.89
CA ALA A 434 -5.81 0.87 -20.55
C ALA A 434 -6.18 1.63 -21.83
N GLY A 435 -6.26 2.95 -21.77
CA GLY A 435 -6.55 3.81 -22.95
C GLY A 435 -5.46 3.69 -24.02
N ILE A 436 -4.19 3.67 -23.58
CA ILE A 436 -3.05 3.53 -24.49
C ILE A 436 -3.07 2.16 -25.18
N ARG A 437 -3.31 1.10 -24.42
CA ARG A 437 -3.40 -0.28 -24.95
C ARG A 437 -4.55 -0.49 -25.92
N ALA A 438 -5.63 0.25 -25.76
CA ALA A 438 -6.80 0.20 -26.62
C ALA A 438 -6.77 1.21 -27.78
N ALA A 439 -5.77 2.09 -27.85
CA ALA A 439 -5.72 3.20 -28.82
C ALA A 439 -5.75 2.74 -30.29
N GLY A 440 -5.25 1.52 -30.60
CA GLY A 440 -5.31 0.94 -31.95
C GLY A 440 -6.68 0.42 -32.38
N ILE A 441 -7.73 0.54 -31.55
CA ILE A 441 -9.09 0.10 -31.85
C ILE A 441 -9.90 1.30 -32.35
N ALA A 442 -10.45 1.21 -33.56
CA ALA A 442 -11.20 2.31 -34.19
C ALA A 442 -12.55 2.53 -33.51
N ASP A 443 -13.31 1.46 -33.22
CA ASP A 443 -14.63 1.57 -32.58
C ASP A 443 -14.49 2.02 -31.12
N ALA A 444 -15.18 3.10 -30.77
CA ALA A 444 -15.07 3.73 -29.44
C ALA A 444 -15.59 2.82 -28.31
N ARG A 445 -16.70 2.10 -28.54
CA ARG A 445 -17.33 1.20 -27.56
C ARG A 445 -16.43 -0.01 -27.30
N LEU A 446 -15.86 -0.57 -28.38
CA LEU A 446 -14.91 -1.66 -28.27
C LEU A 446 -13.62 -1.22 -27.57
N ARG A 447 -13.14 -0.02 -27.85
CA ARG A 447 -11.98 0.57 -27.17
C ARG A 447 -12.19 0.68 -25.67
N GLU A 448 -13.35 1.16 -25.24
CA GLU A 448 -13.73 1.25 -23.83
C GLU A 448 -13.83 -0.13 -23.18
N LEU A 449 -14.44 -1.10 -23.87
CA LEU A 449 -14.57 -2.48 -23.39
C LEU A 449 -13.18 -3.14 -23.20
N VAL A 450 -12.30 -3.05 -24.19
CA VAL A 450 -10.94 -3.60 -24.12
C VAL A 450 -10.14 -2.90 -23.00
N GLY A 451 -10.30 -1.60 -22.84
CA GLY A 451 -9.72 -0.85 -21.71
C GLY A 451 -10.23 -1.33 -20.36
N ALA A 452 -11.53 -1.64 -20.26
CA ALA A 452 -12.12 -2.20 -19.05
C ALA A 452 -11.58 -3.60 -18.72
N ILE A 453 -11.53 -4.47 -19.73
CA ILE A 453 -10.96 -5.82 -19.60
C ILE A 453 -9.50 -5.75 -19.16
N TYR A 454 -8.70 -4.84 -19.75
CA TYR A 454 -7.30 -4.63 -19.34
C TYR A 454 -7.19 -4.21 -17.87
N GLN A 455 -7.98 -3.23 -17.43
CA GLN A 455 -7.96 -2.81 -16.02
C GLN A 455 -8.35 -3.94 -15.07
N ALA A 456 -9.38 -4.72 -15.39
CA ALA A 456 -9.79 -5.88 -14.64
C ALA A 456 -8.69 -6.95 -14.58
N PHE A 457 -8.02 -7.21 -15.73
CA PHE A 457 -6.88 -8.12 -15.80
C PHE A 457 -5.72 -7.66 -14.91
N ARG A 458 -5.42 -6.36 -14.87
CA ARG A 458 -4.34 -5.79 -14.04
C ARG A 458 -4.66 -5.75 -12.55
N ARG A 459 -5.92 -5.74 -12.16
CA ARG A 459 -6.35 -5.81 -10.76
C ARG A 459 -6.13 -7.20 -10.15
N ARG A 460 -6.04 -8.25 -10.98
CA ARG A 460 -5.76 -9.61 -10.49
C ARG A 460 -4.47 -9.64 -9.71
N ARG A 461 -4.50 -10.28 -8.55
CA ARG A 461 -3.29 -10.59 -7.79
C ARG A 461 -2.71 -11.90 -8.31
N SER A 462 -1.38 -11.93 -8.43
CA SER A 462 -0.70 -13.20 -8.69
C SER A 462 -0.85 -14.10 -7.47
N VAL A 463 -1.15 -15.36 -7.67
CA VAL A 463 -0.98 -16.38 -6.63
C VAL A 463 0.50 -16.44 -6.29
N LEU A 464 0.84 -16.54 -5.00
CA LEU A 464 2.24 -16.52 -4.55
C LEU A 464 3.09 -17.66 -5.15
N LEU A 465 2.46 -18.78 -5.52
CA LEU A 465 3.13 -19.92 -6.16
C LEU A 465 3.12 -19.83 -7.69
N PHE A 466 2.31 -18.93 -8.25
CA PHE A 466 2.14 -18.79 -9.69
C PHE A 466 2.31 -17.32 -10.05
N ASN A 467 3.13 -17.03 -11.02
CA ASN A 467 3.13 -15.74 -11.65
C ASN A 467 2.05 -15.74 -12.74
N LEU A 468 0.86 -15.23 -12.39
CA LEU A 468 -0.29 -15.23 -13.28
C LEU A 468 0.03 -14.61 -14.64
N GLU A 469 0.86 -13.59 -14.67
CA GLU A 469 1.21 -12.88 -15.89
C GLU A 469 2.20 -13.64 -16.79
N THR A 470 3.02 -14.52 -16.23
CA THR A 470 3.83 -15.44 -17.03
C THR A 470 3.00 -16.61 -17.56
N GLN A 471 1.96 -16.98 -16.87
CA GLN A 471 1.06 -18.08 -17.24
C GLN A 471 -0.03 -17.65 -18.21
N VAL A 472 -0.63 -16.48 -17.98
CA VAL A 472 -1.73 -15.93 -18.76
C VAL A 472 -1.37 -14.55 -19.25
N LYS A 473 -1.29 -14.36 -20.56
CA LYS A 473 -1.14 -13.04 -21.17
C LYS A 473 -2.51 -12.51 -21.58
N LEU A 474 -2.68 -11.19 -21.53
CA LEU A 474 -3.93 -10.56 -21.94
C LEU A 474 -4.39 -10.97 -23.33
N GLY A 475 -3.46 -11.00 -24.32
CA GLY A 475 -3.76 -11.38 -25.69
C GLY A 475 -4.12 -12.85 -25.89
N GLU A 476 -3.93 -13.70 -24.89
CA GLU A 476 -4.29 -15.12 -24.93
C GLU A 476 -5.68 -15.40 -24.33
N LEU A 477 -6.33 -14.37 -23.79
CA LEU A 477 -7.73 -14.46 -23.38
C LEU A 477 -8.61 -14.60 -24.65
N PRO A 478 -9.47 -15.64 -24.75
CA PRO A 478 -10.22 -15.91 -26.00
C PRO A 478 -10.97 -14.71 -26.53
N TRP A 479 -11.62 -13.94 -25.65
CA TRP A 479 -12.35 -12.73 -26.02
C TRP A 479 -11.46 -11.55 -26.42
N ILE A 480 -10.17 -11.57 -26.09
CA ILE A 480 -9.20 -10.60 -26.59
C ILE A 480 -8.57 -11.09 -27.90
N ALA A 481 -8.23 -12.36 -27.99
CA ALA A 481 -7.70 -12.96 -29.21
C ALA A 481 -8.69 -12.83 -30.39
N ALA A 482 -9.99 -12.99 -30.15
CA ALA A 482 -11.04 -12.78 -31.14
C ALA A 482 -11.07 -11.35 -31.70
N LEU A 483 -10.46 -10.39 -30.98
CA LEU A 483 -10.41 -8.96 -31.37
C LEU A 483 -9.11 -8.54 -32.04
N ASP A 484 -8.09 -9.41 -32.15
CA ASP A 484 -6.77 -9.02 -32.66
C ASP A 484 -6.81 -8.46 -34.09
N ARG A 485 -7.68 -8.97 -34.95
CA ARG A 485 -7.86 -8.48 -36.33
C ARG A 485 -8.46 -7.07 -36.41
N PHE A 486 -9.14 -6.59 -35.38
CA PHE A 486 -9.73 -5.25 -35.31
C PHE A 486 -8.79 -4.22 -34.72
N ARG A 487 -7.57 -4.64 -34.41
CA ARG A 487 -6.55 -3.80 -33.81
C ARG A 487 -5.56 -3.37 -34.88
N CYS A 488 -5.53 -2.07 -35.17
CA CYS A 488 -4.54 -1.48 -36.07
C CYS A 488 -3.32 -1.04 -35.25
N GLU A 489 -2.23 -1.78 -35.35
CA GLU A 489 -0.94 -1.29 -34.87
C GLU A 489 -0.38 -0.29 -35.86
N SER A 490 -0.36 0.99 -35.49
CA SER A 490 0.17 2.07 -36.29
C SER A 490 1.43 2.66 -35.63
N ALA A 491 2.27 3.32 -36.44
CA ALA A 491 3.44 4.04 -35.90
C ALA A 491 3.03 5.09 -34.85
N SER A 492 1.83 5.67 -34.95
CA SER A 492 1.30 6.63 -33.97
C SER A 492 0.94 5.98 -32.64
N THR A 493 0.38 4.76 -32.63
CA THR A 493 0.08 4.03 -31.38
C THR A 493 1.35 3.55 -30.68
N GLN A 494 2.36 3.15 -31.43
CA GLN A 494 3.67 2.81 -30.89
C GLN A 494 4.36 4.04 -30.29
N ALA A 495 4.32 5.19 -30.98
CA ALA A 495 4.88 6.45 -30.48
C ALA A 495 4.19 6.90 -29.19
N LEU A 496 2.85 6.83 -29.13
CA LEU A 496 2.08 7.15 -27.92
C LEU A 496 2.49 6.25 -26.74
N SER A 497 2.63 4.97 -26.98
CA SER A 497 3.06 4.00 -25.94
C SER A 497 4.47 4.28 -25.47
N ARG A 498 5.38 4.65 -26.35
CA ARG A 498 6.76 5.00 -26.04
C ARG A 498 6.82 6.28 -25.21
N GLN A 499 6.12 7.33 -25.65
CA GLN A 499 6.04 8.59 -24.91
C GLN A 499 5.51 8.37 -23.48
N ALA A 500 4.40 7.64 -23.34
CA ALA A 500 3.84 7.34 -22.03
C ALA A 500 4.82 6.54 -21.14
N LEU A 501 5.55 5.59 -21.72
CA LEU A 501 6.57 4.83 -20.98
C LEU A 501 7.67 5.76 -20.47
N GLU A 502 8.19 6.64 -21.31
CA GLU A 502 9.23 7.61 -20.96
C GLU A 502 8.76 8.59 -19.87
N GLU A 503 7.57 9.15 -20.02
CA GLU A 503 6.99 10.11 -19.06
C GLU A 503 6.74 9.47 -17.69
N ILE A 504 6.11 8.29 -17.65
CA ILE A 504 5.76 7.61 -16.40
C ILE A 504 7.02 7.06 -15.71
N ALA A 505 7.98 6.55 -16.48
CA ALA A 505 9.24 6.08 -15.93
C ALA A 505 10.05 7.25 -15.37
N SER A 506 10.15 8.38 -16.08
CA SER A 506 10.79 9.60 -15.60
C SER A 506 10.15 10.12 -14.32
N LEU A 507 8.81 10.27 -14.31
CA LEU A 507 8.05 10.69 -13.12
C LEU A 507 8.32 9.76 -11.94
N THR A 508 8.34 8.45 -12.17
CA THR A 508 8.61 7.45 -11.13
C THR A 508 9.99 7.64 -10.52
N MET A 509 11.00 7.75 -11.35
CA MET A 509 12.39 7.83 -10.91
C MET A 509 12.69 9.17 -10.21
N VAL A 510 12.15 10.26 -10.71
CA VAL A 510 12.32 11.59 -10.08
C VAL A 510 11.56 11.67 -8.75
N SER A 511 10.32 11.17 -8.70
CA SER A 511 9.48 11.31 -7.50
C SER A 511 9.84 10.32 -6.39
N PHE A 512 10.27 9.10 -6.75
CA PHE A 512 10.56 8.01 -5.81
C PHE A 512 11.95 7.40 -5.99
N PRO A 513 13.04 8.19 -6.08
CA PRO A 513 14.37 7.69 -6.45
C PRO A 513 14.97 6.72 -5.43
N HIS A 514 14.43 6.68 -4.21
CA HIS A 514 14.91 5.85 -3.10
C HIS A 514 14.15 4.53 -2.95
N VAL A 515 13.13 4.29 -3.78
CA VAL A 515 12.25 3.11 -3.65
C VAL A 515 12.53 2.16 -4.80
N ILE A 516 12.61 0.87 -4.46
CA ILE A 516 12.66 -0.19 -5.47
C ILE A 516 11.38 -0.13 -6.33
N VAL A 517 11.54 -0.30 -7.64
CA VAL A 517 10.38 -0.29 -8.55
C VAL A 517 9.51 -1.52 -8.30
N PRO A 518 8.25 -1.36 -7.86
CA PRO A 518 7.39 -2.51 -7.55
C PRO A 518 7.10 -3.37 -8.79
N ASN A 519 6.97 -4.67 -8.61
CA ASN A 519 6.64 -5.60 -9.70
C ASN A 519 5.39 -5.19 -10.49
N LYS A 520 4.37 -4.66 -9.81
CA LYS A 520 3.17 -4.15 -10.50
C LYS A 520 3.47 -3.02 -11.46
N LEU A 521 4.38 -2.12 -11.08
CA LEU A 521 4.80 -1.01 -11.92
C LEU A 521 5.67 -1.51 -13.09
N LEU A 522 6.60 -2.44 -12.83
CA LEU A 522 7.39 -3.09 -13.87
C LEU A 522 6.52 -3.79 -14.92
N ARG A 523 5.41 -4.38 -14.52
CA ARG A 523 4.44 -4.99 -15.44
C ARG A 523 3.78 -3.96 -16.35
N GLU A 524 3.44 -2.79 -15.84
CA GLU A 524 2.93 -1.70 -16.67
C GLU A 524 3.99 -1.18 -17.64
N PHE A 525 5.23 -1.01 -17.18
CA PHE A 525 6.35 -0.64 -18.06
C PHE A 525 6.59 -1.68 -19.16
N ARG A 526 6.56 -2.97 -18.82
CA ARG A 526 6.65 -4.06 -19.80
C ARG A 526 5.51 -4.01 -20.81
N SER A 527 4.29 -3.78 -20.35
CA SER A 527 3.11 -3.66 -21.20
C SER A 527 3.23 -2.50 -22.19
N LEU A 528 3.65 -1.31 -21.71
CA LEU A 528 3.88 -0.14 -22.55
C LEU A 528 5.05 -0.37 -23.53
N ALA A 529 6.14 -0.98 -23.06
CA ALA A 529 7.29 -1.32 -23.92
C ALA A 529 6.87 -2.25 -25.06
N GLN A 530 6.09 -3.29 -24.77
CA GLN A 530 5.56 -4.20 -25.80
C GLN A 530 4.68 -3.45 -26.81
N SER A 531 3.80 -2.53 -26.34
CA SER A 531 2.97 -1.72 -27.24
C SER A 531 3.79 -0.73 -28.07
N ALA A 532 4.95 -0.30 -27.56
CA ALA A 532 5.91 0.55 -28.27
C ALA A 532 6.82 -0.24 -29.22
N GLY A 533 6.65 -1.55 -29.34
CA GLY A 533 7.54 -2.43 -30.14
C GLY A 533 8.95 -2.60 -29.54
N LEU A 534 9.15 -2.27 -28.25
CA LEU A 534 10.43 -2.35 -27.56
C LEU A 534 10.59 -3.70 -26.86
N LYS A 535 11.73 -4.35 -27.05
CA LYS A 535 12.12 -5.58 -26.34
C LYS A 535 13.03 -5.19 -25.17
N LEU A 536 12.43 -4.88 -24.03
CA LEU A 536 13.15 -4.47 -22.83
C LEU A 536 13.18 -5.60 -21.80
N PRO A 537 14.36 -5.91 -21.21
CA PRO A 537 14.52 -7.03 -20.28
C PRO A 537 14.11 -6.63 -18.86
N PHE A 538 12.84 -6.27 -18.62
CA PHE A 538 12.32 -6.09 -17.27
C PHE A 538 12.19 -7.42 -16.55
N VAL A 539 12.77 -7.51 -15.36
CA VAL A 539 12.78 -8.71 -14.52
C VAL A 539 11.88 -8.49 -13.32
N ASP A 540 10.93 -9.40 -13.13
CA ASP A 540 10.13 -9.43 -11.89
C ASP A 540 11.03 -9.87 -10.74
N GLU A 541 11.00 -9.13 -9.63
CA GLU A 541 11.76 -9.46 -8.42
C GLU A 541 11.19 -10.63 -7.61
N VAL A 542 10.15 -11.28 -8.09
CA VAL A 542 9.68 -12.54 -7.51
C VAL A 542 10.53 -13.67 -8.08
N ALA A 543 11.45 -13.84 -7.54
CA ALA A 543 12.62 -14.60 -7.38
C ALA A 543 12.46 -16.13 -7.29
N ALA A 544 11.43 -16.71 -7.91
CA ALA A 544 11.39 -18.15 -8.05
C ALA A 544 12.64 -18.64 -8.82
N ASP A 545 13.06 -17.91 -9.84
CA ASP A 545 14.25 -18.24 -10.62
C ASP A 545 15.53 -18.03 -9.81
N ILE A 546 15.61 -16.97 -8.99
CA ILE A 546 16.79 -16.70 -8.16
C ILE A 546 16.90 -17.73 -7.02
N PHE A 547 15.80 -18.04 -6.33
CA PHE A 547 15.78 -19.02 -5.25
C PHE A 547 16.10 -20.44 -5.73
N MET A 548 15.82 -20.75 -6.98
CA MET A 548 16.02 -22.07 -7.57
C MET A 548 17.36 -22.17 -8.30
N GLY A 549 18.17 -21.11 -8.34
CA GLY A 549 19.41 -21.06 -9.11
C GLY A 549 19.20 -21.12 -10.62
N ARG A 550 18.01 -20.76 -11.10
CA ARG A 550 17.66 -20.72 -12.52
C ARG A 550 17.50 -19.29 -12.98
N PHE A 551 18.18 -18.93 -14.05
CA PHE A 551 18.11 -17.59 -14.61
C PHE A 551 17.40 -17.64 -15.96
N SER A 552 16.36 -16.82 -16.11
CA SER A 552 15.65 -16.67 -17.38
C SER A 552 16.53 -15.95 -18.41
N GLY A 553 16.30 -16.18 -19.71
CA GLY A 553 16.97 -15.42 -20.76
C GLY A 553 16.80 -13.90 -20.60
N THR A 554 15.64 -13.46 -20.10
CA THR A 554 15.39 -12.05 -19.78
C THR A 554 16.32 -11.52 -18.67
N PHE A 555 16.63 -12.34 -17.67
CA PHE A 555 17.59 -11.98 -16.61
C PHE A 555 19.00 -11.81 -17.20
N VAL A 556 19.42 -12.72 -18.05
CA VAL A 556 20.74 -12.66 -18.73
C VAL A 556 20.84 -11.42 -19.62
N ASP A 557 19.76 -11.08 -20.36
CA ASP A 557 19.73 -9.87 -21.19
C ASP A 557 19.78 -8.59 -20.35
N ALA A 558 19.10 -8.57 -19.19
CA ALA A 558 19.18 -7.44 -18.24
C ALA A 558 20.58 -7.31 -17.64
N THR A 559 21.27 -8.42 -17.39
CA THR A 559 22.66 -8.46 -16.95
C THR A 559 23.60 -7.86 -17.99
N ARG A 560 23.44 -8.25 -19.26
CA ARG A 560 24.23 -7.69 -20.37
C ARG A 560 24.04 -6.18 -20.49
N MET A 561 22.80 -5.72 -20.38
CA MET A 561 22.49 -4.29 -20.40
C MET A 561 23.17 -3.55 -19.24
N ALA A 562 23.10 -4.09 -18.03
CA ALA A 562 23.79 -3.52 -16.88
C ALA A 562 25.31 -3.49 -17.09
N ALA A 563 25.89 -4.59 -17.57
CA ALA A 563 27.34 -4.70 -17.85
C ALA A 563 27.81 -3.67 -18.88
N ALA A 564 27.07 -3.51 -19.99
CA ALA A 564 27.44 -2.57 -21.05
C ALA A 564 27.55 -1.12 -20.59
N HIS A 565 26.83 -0.73 -19.55
CA HIS A 565 26.75 0.65 -19.10
C HIS A 565 27.39 0.94 -17.73
N LEU A 566 27.59 -0.09 -16.91
CA LEU A 566 28.13 0.08 -15.55
C LEU A 566 29.56 -0.41 -15.40
N ALA A 567 30.16 -1.07 -16.40
CA ALA A 567 31.56 -1.46 -16.35
C ALA A 567 32.46 -0.25 -16.06
N GLY A 568 33.36 -0.38 -15.08
CA GLY A 568 34.27 0.72 -14.65
C GLY A 568 33.62 1.88 -13.91
N SER A 569 32.29 1.91 -13.75
CA SER A 569 31.58 2.96 -13.02
C SER A 569 31.89 2.94 -11.52
N LEU A 570 31.54 4.02 -10.81
CA LEU A 570 31.59 4.06 -9.34
C LEU A 570 30.72 2.93 -8.72
N TYR A 571 29.61 2.59 -9.35
CA TYR A 571 28.74 1.50 -8.90
C TYR A 571 29.46 0.15 -8.93
N ALA A 572 30.11 -0.19 -10.06
CA ALA A 572 30.85 -1.44 -10.21
C ALA A 572 31.98 -1.56 -9.18
N ARG A 573 32.75 -0.48 -9.01
CA ARG A 573 33.85 -0.42 -8.01
C ARG A 573 33.35 -0.53 -6.58
N TYR A 574 32.24 0.15 -6.24
CA TYR A 574 31.70 0.13 -4.88
C TYR A 574 31.22 -1.27 -4.48
N TYR A 575 30.53 -1.99 -5.37
CA TYR A 575 30.02 -3.32 -5.13
C TYR A 575 30.99 -4.44 -5.53
N ASP A 576 32.17 -4.07 -6.07
CA ASP A 576 33.20 -5.01 -6.51
C ASP A 576 32.66 -6.01 -7.53
N VAL A 577 32.04 -5.51 -8.61
CA VAL A 577 31.43 -6.32 -9.68
C VAL A 577 32.33 -6.35 -10.88
N ASP A 578 32.78 -7.54 -11.27
CA ASP A 578 33.47 -7.75 -12.54
C ASP A 578 32.48 -7.97 -13.69
N TYR A 579 32.12 -6.89 -14.35
CA TYR A 579 31.19 -6.94 -15.49
C TYR A 579 31.80 -7.63 -16.73
N SER A 580 33.11 -7.67 -16.86
CA SER A 580 33.78 -8.35 -17.98
C SER A 580 33.60 -9.87 -17.86
N GLU A 581 33.76 -10.39 -16.64
CA GLU A 581 33.52 -11.81 -16.36
C GLU A 581 32.03 -12.15 -16.51
N MET A 582 31.12 -11.28 -16.01
CA MET A 582 29.67 -11.47 -16.17
C MET A 582 29.25 -11.55 -17.64
N VAL A 583 29.77 -10.70 -18.51
CA VAL A 583 29.47 -10.72 -19.95
C VAL A 583 29.95 -12.03 -20.57
N ARG A 584 31.20 -12.41 -20.29
CA ARG A 584 31.77 -13.66 -20.79
C ARG A 584 30.92 -14.90 -20.42
N GLU A 585 30.56 -15.01 -19.14
CA GLU A 585 29.73 -16.14 -18.67
C GLU A 585 28.31 -16.08 -19.26
N SER A 586 27.74 -14.90 -19.44
CA SER A 586 26.44 -14.74 -20.06
C SER A 586 26.44 -15.03 -21.57
N GLU A 587 27.56 -14.86 -22.26
CA GLU A 587 27.74 -15.21 -23.68
C GLU A 587 27.90 -16.72 -23.88
N ASN A 588 28.60 -17.39 -22.96
CA ASN A 588 28.72 -18.83 -22.95
C ASN A 588 27.34 -19.52 -22.87
N GLU A 589 26.43 -19.01 -22.01
CA GLU A 589 25.07 -19.51 -21.92
C GLU A 589 24.26 -19.30 -23.21
N ARG A 590 24.46 -18.17 -23.88
CA ARG A 590 23.78 -17.89 -25.15
C ARG A 590 24.16 -18.89 -26.24
N PHE A 591 25.39 -19.37 -26.23
CA PHE A 591 25.85 -20.39 -27.14
C PHE A 591 25.19 -21.73 -26.84
N GLU A 592 25.01 -22.11 -25.60
CA GLU A 592 24.27 -23.30 -25.16
C GLU A 592 22.78 -23.23 -25.51
N ASP A 593 22.14 -22.07 -25.36
CA ASP A 593 20.72 -21.81 -25.70
C ASP A 593 20.47 -21.95 -27.24
N THR A 594 21.43 -21.62 -28.08
CA THR A 594 21.30 -21.79 -29.53
C THR A 594 21.38 -23.26 -29.95
N VAL A 595 22.05 -24.07 -29.16
CA VAL A 595 22.20 -25.54 -29.41
C VAL A 595 21.03 -26.32 -28.76
N ARG A 596 20.39 -25.78 -27.73
CA ARG A 596 19.25 -26.37 -27.01
C ARG A 596 18.11 -25.36 -26.86
N PRO A 597 17.20 -25.26 -27.86
CA PRO A 597 16.14 -24.26 -27.77
C PRO A 597 15.22 -24.51 -26.57
N ARG A 598 15.13 -23.51 -25.68
CA ARG A 598 14.07 -23.28 -24.67
C ARG A 598 14.11 -24.08 -23.36
N ILE A 599 15.24 -24.27 -22.77
CA ILE A 599 15.29 -24.60 -21.33
C ILE A 599 15.94 -23.41 -20.64
N ALA A 600 15.29 -22.90 -19.59
CA ALA A 600 15.95 -21.96 -18.67
C ALA A 600 17.32 -22.52 -18.32
N ALA A 601 18.35 -21.67 -18.29
CA ALA A 601 19.72 -22.08 -18.01
C ALA A 601 19.74 -23.10 -16.87
N PRO A 602 20.23 -24.33 -17.07
CA PRO A 602 20.16 -25.36 -16.05
C PRO A 602 20.96 -24.91 -14.82
N ALA A 603 20.52 -25.35 -13.64
CA ALA A 603 21.37 -25.29 -12.46
C ALA A 603 22.73 -25.94 -12.82
N GLY A 604 23.84 -25.15 -12.76
CA GLY A 604 25.16 -25.59 -13.23
C GLY A 604 25.67 -24.88 -14.47
N SER A 605 25.00 -23.81 -14.96
CA SER A 605 25.60 -22.94 -15.97
C SER A 605 26.70 -22.06 -15.33
N GLY A 606 27.73 -21.72 -16.10
CA GLY A 606 28.84 -20.88 -15.64
C GLY A 606 28.37 -19.54 -15.05
N PHE A 607 27.34 -18.93 -15.66
CA PHE A 607 26.73 -17.70 -15.12
C PHE A 607 26.04 -17.92 -13.77
N ALA A 608 25.28 -18.99 -13.61
CA ALA A 608 24.63 -19.32 -12.36
C ALA A 608 25.65 -19.65 -11.26
N GLU A 609 26.72 -20.36 -11.59
CA GLU A 609 27.83 -20.65 -10.68
C GLU A 609 28.59 -19.39 -10.26
N TYR A 610 28.88 -18.50 -11.19
CA TYR A 610 29.46 -17.20 -10.91
C TYR A 610 28.61 -16.39 -9.94
N CYS A 611 27.30 -16.25 -10.21
CA CYS A 611 26.39 -15.52 -9.34
C CYS A 611 26.26 -16.18 -7.95
N ALA A 612 26.20 -17.50 -7.87
CA ALA A 612 26.13 -18.23 -6.62
C ALA A 612 27.41 -18.09 -5.81
N GLY A 613 28.58 -18.21 -6.47
CA GLY A 613 29.88 -18.01 -5.86
C GLY A 613 30.06 -16.60 -5.27
N ARG A 614 29.64 -15.56 -6.00
CA ARG A 614 29.64 -14.16 -5.53
C ARG A 614 28.67 -13.93 -4.38
N ALA A 615 27.56 -14.67 -4.32
CA ALA A 615 26.60 -14.62 -3.22
C ALA A 615 27.04 -15.48 -2.00
N GLY A 616 28.10 -16.27 -2.13
CA GLY A 616 28.58 -17.16 -1.07
C GLY A 616 27.64 -18.34 -0.80
N VAL A 617 26.91 -18.83 -1.80
CA VAL A 617 25.92 -19.90 -1.67
C VAL A 617 26.15 -21.01 -2.69
N ALA A 618 25.66 -22.21 -2.38
CA ALA A 618 25.66 -23.33 -3.32
C ALA A 618 24.41 -23.29 -4.21
N LEU A 619 24.54 -23.66 -5.48
CA LEU A 619 23.43 -23.82 -6.39
C LEU A 619 22.48 -24.95 -5.97
N GLY A 620 21.17 -24.75 -6.22
CA GLY A 620 20.16 -25.81 -6.12
C GLY A 620 19.63 -26.10 -4.74
N GLY A 621 20.02 -25.34 -3.71
CA GLY A 621 19.51 -25.48 -2.35
C GLY A 621 18.49 -24.40 -1.96
N TRP A 622 17.49 -24.77 -1.15
CA TRP A 622 16.64 -23.81 -0.49
C TRP A 622 17.34 -23.33 0.82
N HIS A 623 17.66 -22.03 0.89
CA HIS A 623 18.38 -21.46 2.02
C HIS A 623 17.54 -20.33 2.66
N PRO A 624 16.64 -20.62 3.60
CA PRO A 624 15.71 -19.61 4.14
C PRO A 624 16.43 -18.45 4.84
N ALA A 625 17.53 -18.72 5.50
CA ALA A 625 18.27 -17.69 6.24
C ALA A 625 19.10 -16.77 5.34
N VAL A 626 19.47 -17.21 4.13
CA VAL A 626 20.33 -16.48 3.19
C VAL A 626 19.60 -15.98 1.95
N ASN A 627 18.31 -16.24 1.82
CA ASN A 627 17.51 -15.83 0.66
C ASN A 627 17.59 -14.32 0.39
N GLY A 628 17.53 -13.49 1.42
CA GLY A 628 17.69 -12.04 1.28
C GLY A 628 19.07 -11.65 0.75
N MET A 629 20.12 -12.36 1.14
CA MET A 629 21.50 -12.18 0.67
C MET A 629 21.60 -12.52 -0.82
N ILE A 630 21.07 -13.67 -1.26
CA ILE A 630 21.08 -14.10 -2.66
C ILE A 630 20.37 -13.05 -3.51
N ILE A 631 19.17 -12.63 -3.14
CA ILE A 631 18.39 -11.63 -3.88
C ILE A 631 19.17 -10.33 -4.00
N GLU A 632 19.75 -9.84 -2.92
CA GLU A 632 20.49 -8.58 -2.92
C GLU A 632 21.74 -8.68 -3.78
N GLN A 633 22.51 -9.76 -3.68
CA GLN A 633 23.70 -9.96 -4.52
C GLN A 633 23.34 -10.03 -6.01
N GLN A 634 22.27 -10.73 -6.37
CA GLN A 634 21.81 -10.79 -7.75
C GLN A 634 21.43 -9.40 -8.28
N GLN A 635 20.76 -8.60 -7.45
CA GLN A 635 20.40 -7.25 -7.81
C GLN A 635 21.61 -6.29 -7.88
N ILE A 636 22.62 -6.48 -7.04
CA ILE A 636 23.89 -5.75 -7.11
C ILE A 636 24.63 -6.13 -8.39
N LEU A 637 24.75 -7.42 -8.68
CA LEU A 637 25.46 -7.91 -9.86
C LEU A 637 24.85 -7.36 -11.16
N THR A 638 23.53 -7.26 -11.24
CA THR A 638 22.86 -6.92 -12.49
C THR A 638 22.27 -5.51 -12.52
N THR A 639 21.84 -4.96 -11.37
CA THR A 639 21.07 -3.71 -11.28
C THR A 639 20.01 -3.61 -12.38
N GLN A 640 19.32 -4.70 -12.59
CA GLN A 640 18.57 -5.08 -13.81
C GLN A 640 17.60 -4.00 -14.26
N ASN A 641 16.64 -3.70 -13.39
CA ASN A 641 15.54 -2.83 -13.78
C ASN A 641 15.95 -1.35 -13.84
N LEU A 642 16.92 -0.92 -13.03
CA LEU A 642 17.47 0.43 -13.13
C LEU A 642 18.22 0.60 -14.45
N ALA A 643 19.10 -0.35 -14.82
CA ALA A 643 19.80 -0.31 -16.09
C ALA A 643 18.82 -0.34 -17.27
N THR A 644 17.78 -1.17 -17.22
CA THR A 644 16.75 -1.23 -18.25
C THR A 644 15.99 0.10 -18.39
N LEU A 645 15.63 0.76 -17.28
CA LEU A 645 14.96 2.06 -17.31
C LEU A 645 15.88 3.16 -17.84
N PHE A 646 17.10 3.26 -17.31
CA PHE A 646 18.00 4.36 -17.69
C PHE A 646 18.57 4.23 -19.10
N PHE A 647 18.88 3.03 -19.53
CA PHE A 647 19.53 2.82 -20.82
C PHE A 647 18.60 2.23 -21.88
N GLY A 648 17.72 1.32 -21.50
CA GLY A 648 16.79 0.71 -22.44
C GLY A 648 15.68 1.65 -22.91
N ILE A 649 15.21 2.54 -22.04
CA ILE A 649 14.21 3.59 -22.39
C ILE A 649 14.92 4.89 -22.82
N GLY A 650 16.14 5.13 -22.36
CA GLY A 650 16.89 6.35 -22.66
C GLY A 650 16.79 7.43 -21.57
N LEU A 651 16.33 7.11 -20.36
CA LEU A 651 16.20 8.06 -19.26
C LEU A 651 17.55 8.65 -18.82
N ALA A 652 18.67 7.99 -19.07
CA ALA A 652 20.01 8.49 -18.73
C ALA A 652 20.29 9.89 -19.34
N GLY A 653 19.79 10.13 -20.55
CA GLY A 653 19.89 11.43 -21.20
C GLY A 653 18.94 12.48 -20.63
N SER A 654 17.67 12.15 -20.53
CA SER A 654 16.62 13.06 -20.07
C SER A 654 16.76 13.45 -18.58
N LEU A 655 17.21 12.54 -17.72
CA LEU A 655 17.37 12.76 -16.27
C LEU A 655 18.79 13.18 -15.86
N LYS A 656 19.70 13.46 -16.81
CA LYS A 656 21.10 13.80 -16.52
C LYS A 656 21.24 14.93 -15.48
N HIS A 657 20.39 15.94 -15.56
CA HIS A 657 20.41 17.09 -14.65
C HIS A 657 19.80 16.79 -13.28
N ASP A 658 18.95 15.76 -13.17
CA ASP A 658 18.26 15.38 -11.94
C ASP A 658 19.04 14.38 -11.09
N LEU A 659 20.01 13.65 -11.66
CA LEU A 659 20.72 12.54 -11.00
C LEU A 659 21.33 12.94 -9.65
N ALA A 660 21.98 14.12 -9.57
CA ALA A 660 22.60 14.62 -8.34
C ALA A 660 21.54 14.87 -7.25
N GLU A 661 20.40 15.46 -7.62
CA GLU A 661 19.30 15.70 -6.66
C GLU A 661 18.57 14.41 -6.28
N MET A 662 18.44 13.47 -7.20
CA MET A 662 17.91 12.13 -6.92
C MET A 662 18.79 11.40 -5.90
N ALA A 663 20.12 11.45 -6.05
CA ALA A 663 21.08 10.92 -5.08
C ALA A 663 20.93 11.58 -3.70
N LYS A 664 20.82 12.93 -3.65
CA LYS A 664 20.57 13.66 -2.40
C LYS A 664 19.23 13.29 -1.76
N ARG A 665 18.19 13.09 -2.54
CA ARG A 665 16.87 12.62 -2.05
C ARG A 665 16.97 11.23 -1.41
N CYS A 666 17.70 10.30 -2.02
CA CYS A 666 17.98 8.99 -1.44
C CYS A 666 18.67 9.13 -0.08
N PHE A 667 19.72 9.93 0.01
CA PHE A 667 20.48 10.13 1.25
C PHE A 667 19.64 10.80 2.35
N ARG A 668 18.86 11.85 2.01
CA ARG A 668 17.91 12.49 2.96
C ARG A 668 16.89 11.47 3.48
N TRP A 669 16.35 10.63 2.58
CA TRP A 669 15.38 9.60 2.97
C TRP A 669 16.02 8.58 3.92
N ILE A 670 17.23 8.11 3.66
CA ILE A 670 17.99 7.22 4.53
C ILE A 670 18.13 7.84 5.93
N CYS A 671 18.61 9.08 6.02
CA CYS A 671 18.76 9.79 7.28
C CYS A 671 17.45 9.91 8.05
N LYS A 672 16.35 10.28 7.37
CA LYS A 672 15.03 10.39 7.98
C LYS A 672 14.49 9.03 8.43
N ARG A 673 14.66 7.99 7.63
CA ARG A 673 14.15 6.65 7.91
C ARG A 673 14.80 6.02 9.13
N GLN A 674 16.09 6.23 9.32
CA GLN A 674 16.84 5.69 10.45
C GLN A 674 16.47 6.34 11.80
N GLN A 675 15.86 7.51 11.77
CA GLN A 675 15.35 8.18 12.97
C GLN A 675 13.95 7.71 13.37
N ALA A 676 13.25 6.97 12.49
CA ALA A 676 11.91 6.46 12.78
C ALA A 676 11.99 5.36 13.84
N LYS A 677 11.23 5.51 14.92
CA LYS A 677 11.11 4.49 15.98
C LYS A 677 10.39 3.26 15.42
N THR A 678 11.09 2.13 15.34
CA THR A 678 10.52 0.84 14.97
C THR A 678 10.60 -0.09 16.18
N GLY A 679 9.43 -0.43 16.77
CA GLY A 679 9.40 -1.20 18.02
C GLY A 679 9.64 -2.71 17.85
N GLN A 680 9.37 -3.28 16.67
CA GLN A 680 9.44 -4.73 16.43
C GLN A 680 10.68 -5.11 15.61
N TRP A 681 11.27 -6.27 15.91
CA TRP A 681 12.42 -6.82 15.20
C TRP A 681 12.22 -6.88 13.69
N HIS A 682 11.08 -7.37 13.24
CA HIS A 682 10.73 -7.44 11.81
C HIS A 682 10.72 -6.06 11.14
N GLY A 683 10.19 -5.04 11.82
CA GLY A 683 10.22 -3.65 11.33
C GLY A 683 11.64 -3.11 11.18
N ARG A 684 12.57 -3.49 12.08
CA ARG A 684 13.99 -3.12 12.00
C ARG A 684 14.69 -3.78 10.81
N LEU A 685 14.42 -5.07 10.55
CA LEU A 685 14.95 -5.77 9.36
C LEU A 685 14.47 -5.14 8.06
N ILE A 686 13.18 -4.82 7.95
CA ILE A 686 12.62 -4.12 6.79
C ILE A 686 13.28 -2.74 6.62
N MET A 687 13.57 -2.06 7.72
CA MET A 687 14.26 -0.76 7.68
C MET A 687 15.67 -0.90 7.11
N VAL A 688 16.46 -1.88 7.53
CA VAL A 688 17.79 -2.18 6.98
C VAL A 688 17.70 -2.48 5.49
N LYS A 689 16.80 -3.39 5.11
CA LYS A 689 16.57 -3.76 3.70
C LYS A 689 16.26 -2.54 2.82
N ASN A 690 15.29 -1.73 3.24
CA ASN A 690 14.88 -0.55 2.47
C ASN A 690 15.99 0.51 2.39
N THR A 691 16.80 0.63 3.46
CA THR A 691 17.96 1.53 3.46
C THR A 691 19.03 1.05 2.48
N ALA A 692 19.28 -0.25 2.41
CA ALA A 692 20.21 -0.84 1.45
C ALA A 692 19.77 -0.58 0.00
N TYR A 693 18.48 -0.72 -0.28
CA TYR A 693 17.93 -0.40 -1.60
C TYR A 693 18.09 1.09 -1.96
N ALA A 694 17.77 1.98 -1.03
CA ALA A 694 17.95 3.43 -1.26
C ALA A 694 19.41 3.79 -1.45
N TRP A 695 20.32 3.16 -0.72
CA TRP A 695 21.77 3.33 -0.87
C TRP A 695 22.25 2.82 -2.23
N ARG A 696 21.83 1.63 -2.63
CA ARG A 696 22.18 1.04 -3.93
C ARG A 696 21.74 1.94 -5.09
N GLN A 697 20.51 2.45 -5.05
CA GLN A 697 20.01 3.36 -6.07
C GLN A 697 20.81 4.68 -6.08
N MET A 698 21.13 5.21 -4.91
CA MET A 698 21.97 6.39 -4.77
C MET A 698 23.35 6.18 -5.45
N VAL A 699 24.01 5.05 -5.15
CA VAL A 699 25.32 4.72 -5.76
C VAL A 699 25.20 4.51 -7.27
N PHE A 700 24.07 3.95 -7.73
CA PHE A 700 23.79 3.86 -9.17
C PHE A 700 23.71 5.25 -9.82
N TYR A 701 22.95 6.20 -9.25
CA TYR A 701 22.88 7.57 -9.80
C TYR A 701 24.23 8.27 -9.76
N LEU A 702 24.98 8.12 -8.67
CA LEU A 702 26.34 8.65 -8.56
C LEU A 702 27.30 8.04 -9.59
N GLY A 703 27.10 6.77 -9.94
CA GLY A 703 27.88 6.07 -10.97
C GLY A 703 27.66 6.62 -12.39
N LEU A 704 26.58 7.39 -12.60
CA LEU A 704 26.28 8.05 -13.88
C LEU A 704 26.72 9.52 -13.92
N LEU A 705 27.23 10.06 -12.82
CA LEU A 705 27.68 11.46 -12.69
C LEU A 705 29.20 11.61 -12.99
N SER A 706 29.60 12.83 -13.29
CA SER A 706 31.02 13.17 -13.38
C SER A 706 31.71 13.07 -12.00
N THR A 707 33.03 12.86 -11.98
CA THR A 707 33.79 12.82 -10.73
C THR A 707 33.63 14.10 -9.91
N GLN A 708 33.52 15.27 -10.58
CA GLN A 708 33.28 16.54 -9.90
C GLN A 708 31.93 16.61 -9.22
N ASP A 709 30.87 16.14 -9.87
CA ASP A 709 29.50 16.11 -9.30
C ASP A 709 29.42 15.14 -8.12
N VAL A 710 30.12 14.00 -8.22
CA VAL A 710 30.20 13.03 -7.10
C VAL A 710 30.92 13.65 -5.91
N ALA A 711 32.04 14.38 -6.14
CA ALA A 711 32.74 15.09 -5.06
C ALA A 711 31.84 16.16 -4.41
N GLY A 712 31.08 16.90 -5.22
CA GLY A 712 30.08 17.86 -4.72
C GLY A 712 28.97 17.19 -3.89
N PHE A 713 28.51 16.04 -4.32
CA PHE A 713 27.55 15.24 -3.54
C PHE A 713 28.15 14.80 -2.18
N VAL A 714 29.36 14.28 -2.16
CA VAL A 714 30.04 13.83 -0.92
C VAL A 714 30.15 14.97 0.08
N GLN A 715 30.67 16.14 -0.34
CA GLN A 715 30.76 17.31 0.53
C GLN A 715 29.41 17.74 1.09
N TRP A 716 28.34 17.64 0.28
CA TRP A 716 27.00 17.91 0.74
C TRP A 716 26.51 16.85 1.73
N ALA A 717 26.76 15.56 1.46
CA ALA A 717 26.35 14.45 2.30
C ALA A 717 27.04 14.50 3.68
N GLU A 718 28.32 14.84 3.75
CA GLU A 718 29.05 15.06 5.01
C GLU A 718 28.41 16.17 5.84
N ARG A 719 28.14 17.34 5.22
CA ARG A 719 27.44 18.44 5.89
C ARG A 719 26.04 18.05 6.36
N HIS A 720 25.33 17.22 5.59
CA HIS A 720 24.00 16.73 5.97
C HIS A 720 24.07 15.71 7.10
N LEU A 721 25.04 14.78 7.07
CA LEU A 721 25.28 13.80 8.13
C LEU A 721 25.67 14.48 9.45
N ALA A 722 26.48 15.54 9.40
CA ALA A 722 26.88 16.30 10.59
C ALA A 722 25.70 16.91 11.36
N LYS A 723 24.56 17.17 10.69
CA LYS A 723 23.33 17.68 11.30
C LYS A 723 22.45 16.58 11.92
N GLN A 724 22.81 15.31 11.77
CA GLN A 724 22.01 14.19 12.28
C GLN A 724 22.36 13.89 13.75
N PRO A 725 21.46 13.17 14.49
CA PRO A 725 21.74 12.74 15.85
C PRO A 725 23.06 11.93 15.94
N GLU A 726 23.78 12.11 17.05
CA GLU A 726 25.10 11.53 17.30
C GLU A 726 25.14 10.02 17.08
N ASN A 727 24.18 9.30 17.65
CA ASN A 727 24.10 7.84 17.56
C ASN A 727 23.96 7.34 16.11
N PHE A 728 23.24 8.07 15.24
CA PHE A 728 23.17 7.74 13.83
C PHE A 728 24.45 8.15 13.09
N ARG A 729 24.98 9.32 13.38
CA ARG A 729 26.19 9.85 12.76
C ARG A 729 27.37 8.90 12.95
N VAL A 730 27.62 8.43 14.18
CA VAL A 730 28.70 7.49 14.49
C VAL A 730 28.55 6.19 13.73
N ARG A 731 27.32 5.64 13.66
CA ARG A 731 27.06 4.38 12.95
C ARG A 731 27.17 4.50 11.43
N PHE A 732 26.80 5.64 10.87
CA PHE A 732 26.69 5.79 9.43
C PHE A 732 27.93 6.43 8.78
N ARG A 733 28.79 7.09 9.57
CA ARG A 733 30.04 7.69 9.10
C ARG A 733 30.93 6.71 8.33
N PRO A 734 31.20 5.48 8.82
CA PRO A 734 32.04 4.52 8.11
C PRO A 734 31.48 4.12 6.72
N VAL A 735 30.18 4.19 6.53
CA VAL A 735 29.56 3.90 5.22
C VAL A 735 29.86 5.02 4.21
N LEU A 736 29.75 6.27 4.65
CA LEU A 736 30.09 7.41 3.81
C LEU A 736 31.60 7.45 3.50
N ASP A 737 32.43 7.13 4.50
CA ASP A 737 33.89 7.04 4.32
C ASP A 737 34.25 5.92 3.33
N GLY A 738 33.53 4.79 3.33
CA GLY A 738 33.70 3.73 2.34
C GLY A 738 33.36 4.18 0.91
N LEU A 739 32.33 5.00 0.74
CA LEU A 739 32.02 5.59 -0.57
C LEU A 739 33.13 6.53 -1.04
N VAL A 740 33.66 7.38 -0.15
CA VAL A 740 34.79 8.31 -0.43
C VAL A 740 36.05 7.53 -0.82
N GLN A 741 36.35 6.46 -0.10
CA GLN A 741 37.47 5.58 -0.36
C GLN A 741 37.43 5.01 -1.79
N VAL A 742 36.31 4.44 -2.19
CA VAL A 742 36.11 3.89 -3.54
C VAL A 742 36.15 4.98 -4.61
N MET A 743 35.61 6.16 -4.31
CA MET A 743 35.70 7.32 -5.21
C MET A 743 37.13 7.68 -5.49
N ASN A 744 38.02 7.61 -4.47
CA ASN A 744 39.46 7.86 -4.59
C ASN A 744 40.25 6.68 -5.17
N GLY A 745 39.59 5.66 -5.68
CA GLY A 745 40.21 4.48 -6.31
C GLY A 745 40.77 3.44 -5.36
N GLN A 746 40.46 3.56 -4.07
CA GLN A 746 40.89 2.59 -3.08
C GLN A 746 39.84 1.45 -2.93
N PRO A 747 40.24 0.18 -2.91
CA PRO A 747 39.30 -0.91 -2.75
C PRO A 747 38.74 -0.97 -1.31
N LEU A 748 37.47 -1.30 -1.17
CA LEU A 748 36.90 -1.68 0.12
C LEU A 748 37.23 -3.14 0.41
N GLY A 749 37.82 -3.42 1.59
CA GLY A 749 38.08 -4.78 2.03
C GLY A 749 36.84 -5.65 2.05
N SER A 750 36.98 -6.93 1.76
CA SER A 750 35.91 -7.93 1.74
C SER A 750 35.41 -8.32 3.14
N GLY A 751 36.01 -7.81 4.21
CA GLY A 751 35.71 -8.16 5.61
C GLY A 751 34.82 -7.13 6.31
N ALA A 752 33.84 -7.62 7.06
CA ALA A 752 32.93 -6.82 7.90
C ALA A 752 33.64 -6.14 9.11
N VAL A 753 34.96 -6.14 9.20
CA VAL A 753 35.65 -6.03 10.50
C VAL A 753 36.38 -4.72 10.73
N ASP A 754 36.74 -3.91 9.72
CA ASP A 754 37.45 -2.66 9.98
C ASP A 754 36.56 -1.41 9.84
N ALA A 755 35.81 -1.11 10.91
CA ALA A 755 35.05 0.13 11.05
C ALA A 755 35.92 1.41 11.00
N ALA A 756 37.24 1.28 11.04
CA ALA A 756 38.17 2.40 11.01
C ALA A 756 38.53 2.87 9.59
N ILE A 757 38.28 2.06 8.54
CA ILE A 757 38.80 2.30 7.19
C ILE A 757 37.68 2.57 6.14
N GLY A 758 36.42 2.51 6.53
CA GLY A 758 35.29 2.61 5.61
C GLY A 758 34.55 1.27 5.45
N ARG A 759 33.25 1.34 5.18
CA ARG A 759 32.38 0.16 5.14
C ARG A 759 31.50 0.17 3.90
N ARG A 760 31.39 -1.00 3.25
CA ARG A 760 30.36 -1.21 2.21
C ARG A 760 28.99 -1.37 2.88
N PHE A 761 27.96 -0.70 2.35
CA PHE A 761 26.60 -0.86 2.84
C PHE A 761 25.87 -1.96 2.08
N LEU A 762 25.57 -3.03 2.79
CA LEU A 762 24.75 -4.14 2.32
C LEU A 762 23.55 -4.30 3.27
N GLY A 763 22.43 -4.82 2.79
CA GLY A 763 21.21 -5.05 3.60
C GLY A 763 21.22 -6.34 4.40
N TRP A 764 22.28 -7.14 4.27
CA TRP A 764 22.47 -8.43 4.95
C TRP A 764 23.84 -8.53 5.60
N SER A 765 23.95 -9.41 6.56
CA SER A 765 25.22 -9.79 7.19
C SER A 765 25.11 -11.21 7.75
N ASP A 766 26.25 -11.87 7.94
CA ASP A 766 26.33 -13.21 8.53
C ASP A 766 26.00 -13.23 10.03
N ALA A 767 25.97 -12.05 10.66
CA ALA A 767 25.65 -11.82 12.07
C ALA A 767 24.55 -10.76 12.18
N THR A 768 24.26 -10.29 13.40
CA THR A 768 23.38 -9.14 13.60
C THR A 768 23.90 -7.93 12.83
N HIS A 769 23.05 -7.38 11.95
CA HIS A 769 23.43 -6.23 11.14
C HIS A 769 23.86 -5.05 12.02
N TRP A 770 24.97 -4.41 11.70
CA TRP A 770 25.59 -3.33 12.49
C TRP A 770 24.65 -2.13 12.72
N LEU A 771 23.68 -1.86 11.82
CA LEU A 771 22.62 -0.87 12.04
C LEU A 771 21.62 -1.28 13.14
N LEU A 772 21.58 -2.54 13.52
CA LEU A 772 20.68 -3.08 14.54
C LEU A 772 21.37 -3.33 15.88
N ALA A 773 22.71 -3.25 15.93
CA ALA A 773 23.47 -3.41 17.16
C ALA A 773 23.06 -2.31 18.16
N ASP A 774 22.71 -2.70 19.39
CA ASP A 774 22.41 -1.75 20.45
C ASP A 774 23.69 -0.99 20.83
N THR A 775 23.59 0.32 21.01
CA THR A 775 24.71 1.21 21.39
C THR A 775 25.02 1.16 22.88
N SER A 776 24.64 0.09 23.55
CA SER A 776 24.86 -0.11 25.00
C SER A 776 26.02 -1.08 25.32
N GLN A 777 27.07 -1.05 24.46
CA GLN A 777 28.38 -1.60 24.83
C GLN A 777 29.46 -0.56 24.67
#